data_be713d7e642c3e71c86ffa52b9e0ad8c
#
_entry.id   be713d7e642c3e71c86ffa52b9e0ad8c
#
_cell.length_a   1.000
_cell.length_b   1.000
_cell.length_c   1.000
_cell.angle_alpha   90.00
_cell.angle_beta   90.00
_cell.angle_gamma   90.00
#
_symmetry.space_group_name_H-M   'P 1'
#
loop_
_entity.id
_entity.type
_entity.pdbx_description
1 polymer ?
#
loop_
_entity_poly.entity_id
_entity_poly.type
_entity_poly.pdbx_seq_one_letter_code
_entity_poly.pdbx_strand_id
1 'polypeptide(L)'
;MKSTNYKNILALALTSLLTTSTSAQDLSSYFAGVTPTKGYKSQSNHNPLFTQRFGADPCAMVYDDEVYIYMTNDVLEYNGNSLIENTYSKINTINCVSSKDMVNWTDHGTMKVAGKGNPAQWASCSWAPTACHAKIDGQEKFFLYFANNGSGIGVVTSNCPWGPWTDPVGRELVSRNTPTCNTVTWLFDPAVFVDDDGTGYLYFGGGVPNGKNADPGTARVAKLGKNFTSIDGTPAQINPPYLFEDAGINKIGGKYIYSYCSNWNCPGNPMSNAEICYMTSDKPMGTFKYTGVAYANQGSFLSGQNGGNNHHSMFKFKGKWYMTYHARLLQNAMNICPGKNLNYRSTHVDYVNVNEQNATISKSKGSEKGVEQVGSLNPYEQTEAETMAWMGGIDTKYGGSNMLVTSIDKGDWIGLAGVDFAEGASVFSARVSAKGKQAIKICIDKVDGQCIGYLEVPNTGGKLQDVTAKLNTSVVGKHDLFFVFSGDFEFDHWQFKTADITLKASDTEIEDHSTLVLTAETKENGMQKADFYLDDRLIGSTTDEPYEMEVNDLEPGDYTFKAVMTNSKGEKFETNGVSVHVRIAQGPFEGIVQKLPGTIEVERFDVGGDGFAFYDSDNANNGGEMRDEQVDIKAFNGGYKLGWTVKGEWLEYTIDIEKAGIYEWSALVSTDNDNASFHLELDDEPITDVTKATNTGDWDDMKEVSGLTTELKSGKHILKLVVDESYFDIDWIKFEPKDATNTMSIVSEKIKVVPNPATDYLKVTGIDNVIKLELTNSEGRAILTSNDKEIRLNSVTPGLYILKIKTENGVYAEKVIIK
;
A
#
# COMPACT_ATOMS: atom_id res chain seq x y z
N MET A 1 33.19 -39.84 2.59
CA MET A 1 32.17 -40.66 3.24
C MET A 1 30.86 -39.87 3.19
N LYS A 2 29.80 -40.58 2.87
CA LYS A 2 28.51 -40.12 2.35
C LYS A 2 27.90 -38.91 3.06
N SER A 3 27.54 -37.86 2.26
CA SER A 3 26.58 -36.81 2.57
C SER A 3 25.20 -37.44 2.73
N THR A 4 24.58 -37.29 3.89
CA THR A 4 23.21 -37.71 4.14
C THR A 4 22.29 -36.48 3.95
N ASN A 5 21.55 -36.48 2.85
CA ASN A 5 20.50 -35.53 2.54
C ASN A 5 19.38 -35.63 3.59
N TYR A 6 19.11 -34.53 4.29
CA TYR A 6 17.89 -34.32 5.07
C TYR A 6 16.76 -33.76 4.16
N LYS A 7 16.33 -34.57 3.22
CA LYS A 7 15.15 -34.32 2.40
C LYS A 7 14.25 -35.54 2.31
N ASN A 8 13.98 -36.25 3.37
CA ASN A 8 12.97 -37.29 3.37
C ASN A 8 12.70 -37.78 4.80
N ILE A 9 11.98 -36.97 5.60
CA ILE A 9 11.20 -37.47 6.73
C ILE A 9 9.93 -36.62 6.78
N LEU A 10 9.02 -36.85 5.84
CA LEU A 10 7.60 -36.51 5.99
C LEU A 10 6.77 -37.43 5.09
N ALA A 11 6.76 -38.71 5.41
CA ALA A 11 5.76 -39.60 4.87
C ALA A 11 5.69 -40.79 5.82
N LEU A 12 5.00 -40.67 6.92
CA LEU A 12 4.33 -41.78 7.60
C LEU A 12 3.34 -41.26 8.67
N ALA A 13 2.14 -41.78 8.55
CA ALA A 13 1.07 -41.80 9.53
C ALA A 13 0.12 -40.60 9.56
N LEU A 14 -0.71 -40.43 8.54
CA LEU A 14 -2.01 -39.80 8.67
C LEU A 14 -3.10 -40.88 8.51
N THR A 15 -3.42 -41.55 9.59
CA THR A 15 -4.74 -42.12 9.83
C THR A 15 -5.31 -41.49 11.09
N SER A 16 -5.62 -40.17 10.99
CA SER A 16 -6.54 -39.54 11.90
C SER A 16 -7.93 -39.68 11.31
N LEU A 17 -8.88 -40.21 12.09
CA LEU A 17 -10.29 -40.17 11.75
C LEU A 17 -10.69 -38.69 11.56
N LEU A 18 -10.75 -38.26 10.31
CA LEU A 18 -11.41 -37.00 9.92
C LEU A 18 -12.92 -37.20 10.13
N THR A 19 -13.48 -36.64 11.20
CA THR A 19 -14.92 -36.46 11.29
C THR A 19 -15.27 -35.30 10.35
N THR A 20 -15.46 -35.60 9.07
CA THR A 20 -16.01 -34.65 8.11
C THR A 20 -17.51 -34.53 8.35
N SER A 21 -17.99 -33.37 8.82
CA SER A 21 -19.42 -33.09 8.71
C SER A 21 -19.73 -32.87 7.22
N THR A 22 -20.66 -33.61 6.68
CA THR A 22 -21.05 -33.55 5.26
C THR A 22 -21.97 -32.39 4.92
N SER A 23 -22.34 -31.58 5.90
CA SER A 23 -23.16 -30.36 5.76
C SER A 23 -22.58 -29.20 6.57
N ALA A 24 -22.83 -27.96 6.12
CA ALA A 24 -22.54 -26.77 6.90
C ALA A 24 -23.27 -26.82 8.26
N GLN A 25 -22.56 -26.39 9.32
CA GLN A 25 -23.11 -26.46 10.68
C GLN A 25 -23.71 -25.10 11.05
N ASP A 26 -24.94 -25.09 11.57
CA ASP A 26 -25.49 -23.92 12.24
C ASP A 26 -25.11 -23.92 13.72
N LEU A 27 -24.08 -23.15 14.05
CA LEU A 27 -23.62 -22.91 15.43
C LEU A 27 -23.94 -21.48 15.92
N SER A 28 -24.89 -20.82 15.26
CA SER A 28 -25.29 -19.44 15.59
C SER A 28 -25.71 -19.26 17.06
N SER A 29 -26.27 -20.32 17.66
CA SER A 29 -26.68 -20.32 19.07
C SER A 29 -25.52 -20.09 20.06
N TYR A 30 -24.29 -20.48 19.72
CA TYR A 30 -23.10 -20.19 20.53
C TYR A 30 -22.79 -18.70 20.62
N PHE A 31 -23.22 -17.94 19.60
CA PHE A 31 -22.95 -16.51 19.44
C PHE A 31 -24.17 -15.62 19.75
N ALA A 32 -25.28 -16.20 20.17
CA ALA A 32 -26.46 -15.43 20.56
C ALA A 32 -26.12 -14.45 21.70
N GLY A 33 -26.34 -13.15 21.46
CA GLY A 33 -26.02 -12.07 22.41
C GLY A 33 -24.53 -11.85 22.68
N VAL A 34 -23.65 -12.41 21.85
CA VAL A 34 -22.22 -12.13 21.90
C VAL A 34 -21.92 -10.78 21.26
N THR A 35 -21.24 -9.92 22.01
CA THR A 35 -20.65 -8.70 21.48
C THR A 35 -19.14 -8.93 21.35
N PRO A 36 -18.52 -8.64 20.21
CA PRO A 36 -17.08 -8.76 20.05
C PRO A 36 -16.33 -7.93 21.10
N THR A 37 -15.29 -8.50 21.68
CA THR A 37 -14.42 -7.82 22.62
C THR A 37 -13.77 -6.62 21.95
N LYS A 38 -13.71 -5.49 22.67
CA LYS A 38 -13.10 -4.28 22.12
C LYS A 38 -11.61 -4.48 21.88
N GLY A 39 -11.17 -4.34 20.62
CA GLY A 39 -9.75 -4.26 20.26
C GLY A 39 -9.12 -2.93 20.70
N TYR A 40 -7.82 -2.94 20.87
CA TYR A 40 -7.04 -1.74 21.22
C TYR A 40 -6.53 -0.97 20.01
N LYS A 41 -6.75 -1.51 18.82
CA LYS A 41 -6.43 -0.93 17.51
C LYS A 41 -7.69 -0.97 16.63
N SER A 42 -7.98 0.13 15.91
CA SER A 42 -9.05 0.18 14.92
C SER A 42 -8.69 -0.67 13.70
N GLN A 43 -9.68 -1.25 13.03
CA GLN A 43 -9.49 -2.01 11.79
C GLN A 43 -8.92 -1.13 10.66
N SER A 44 -9.16 0.18 10.66
CA SER A 44 -8.54 1.13 9.72
C SER A 44 -7.07 1.43 9.99
N ASN A 45 -6.51 0.92 11.10
CA ASN A 45 -5.15 1.21 11.54
C ASN A 45 -4.31 -0.08 11.59
N HIS A 46 -3.05 0.01 11.13
CA HIS A 46 -2.08 -1.08 11.21
C HIS A 46 -1.08 -0.89 12.36
N ASN A 47 -1.00 0.30 12.93
CA ASN A 47 -0.19 0.60 14.12
C ASN A 47 -1.04 0.62 15.41
N PRO A 48 -0.50 0.12 16.54
CA PRO A 48 0.75 -0.63 16.70
C PRO A 48 0.70 -2.01 16.03
N LEU A 49 1.87 -2.66 15.80
CA LEU A 49 1.94 -3.94 15.07
C LEU A 49 1.09 -5.03 15.73
N PHE A 50 1.13 -5.10 17.05
CA PHE A 50 0.39 -6.06 17.89
C PHE A 50 -0.09 -5.38 19.18
N THR A 51 -1.06 -5.97 19.88
CA THR A 51 -1.70 -5.33 21.05
C THR A 51 -1.82 -6.22 22.29
N GLN A 52 -1.35 -7.48 22.25
CA GLN A 52 -1.41 -8.41 23.38
C GLN A 52 -0.33 -8.15 24.44
N ARG A 53 0.74 -7.42 24.11
CA ARG A 53 1.81 -7.01 25.03
C ARG A 53 2.53 -5.77 24.53
N PHE A 54 3.46 -5.25 25.32
CA PHE A 54 4.25 -4.08 24.96
C PHE A 54 5.55 -4.48 24.26
N GLY A 55 6.01 -3.65 23.34
CA GLY A 55 7.27 -3.83 22.62
C GLY A 55 7.92 -2.50 22.31
N ALA A 56 9.18 -2.34 22.67
CA ALA A 56 9.94 -1.11 22.55
C ALA A 56 11.24 -1.32 21.77
N ASP A 57 11.91 -0.23 21.43
CA ASP A 57 13.24 -0.22 20.82
C ASP A 57 13.35 -1.22 19.65
N PRO A 58 12.48 -1.09 18.61
CA PRO A 58 12.35 -2.10 17.58
C PRO A 58 13.53 -2.11 16.63
N CYS A 59 14.01 -3.30 16.30
CA CYS A 59 14.99 -3.52 15.23
C CYS A 59 14.42 -4.47 14.18
N ALA A 60 14.53 -4.12 12.92
CA ALA A 60 14.11 -4.93 11.80
C ALA A 60 15.27 -5.71 11.17
N MET A 61 15.04 -6.98 10.87
CA MET A 61 15.89 -7.83 10.03
C MET A 61 15.07 -8.41 8.88
N VAL A 62 15.52 -8.25 7.65
CA VAL A 62 14.89 -8.87 6.47
C VAL A 62 15.65 -10.16 6.16
N TYR A 63 14.92 -11.26 6.11
CA TYR A 63 15.48 -12.57 5.78
C TYR A 63 14.41 -13.44 5.08
N ASP A 64 14.80 -14.11 3.99
CA ASP A 64 13.96 -15.05 3.22
C ASP A 64 12.58 -14.50 2.84
N ASP A 65 12.55 -13.28 2.29
CA ASP A 65 11.35 -12.55 1.86
C ASP A 65 10.35 -12.23 2.99
N GLU A 66 10.85 -12.15 4.22
CA GLU A 66 10.08 -11.87 5.44
C GLU A 66 10.80 -10.85 6.31
N VAL A 67 10.05 -9.99 6.98
CA VAL A 67 10.56 -8.99 7.93
C VAL A 67 10.37 -9.50 9.34
N TYR A 68 11.45 -9.60 10.11
CA TYR A 68 11.45 -9.91 11.54
C TYR A 68 11.68 -8.64 12.33
N ILE A 69 10.83 -8.37 13.32
CA ILE A 69 10.98 -7.23 14.25
C ILE A 69 11.26 -7.76 15.65
N TYR A 70 12.42 -7.41 16.17
CA TYR A 70 12.85 -7.72 17.53
C TYR A 70 12.64 -6.51 18.42
N MET A 71 12.14 -6.70 19.63
CA MET A 71 11.72 -5.60 20.50
C MET A 71 12.05 -5.87 21.96
N THR A 72 12.49 -4.85 22.68
CA THR A 72 12.50 -4.84 24.13
C THR A 72 11.10 -5.19 24.66
N ASN A 73 10.98 -6.17 25.54
CA ASN A 73 9.71 -6.56 26.13
C ASN A 73 9.41 -5.71 27.37
N ASP A 74 8.70 -4.61 27.21
CA ASP A 74 8.25 -3.78 28.34
C ASP A 74 7.19 -4.56 29.15
N VAL A 75 7.56 -5.00 30.35
CA VAL A 75 6.67 -5.74 31.25
C VAL A 75 6.01 -4.81 32.27
N LEU A 76 4.73 -5.05 32.56
CA LEU A 76 4.00 -4.25 33.55
C LEU A 76 4.60 -4.44 34.94
N GLU A 77 4.91 -3.35 35.62
CA GLU A 77 5.51 -3.34 36.98
C GLU A 77 4.52 -2.82 38.02
N TYR A 78 4.43 -3.50 39.11
CA TYR A 78 3.49 -3.17 40.20
C TYR A 78 4.20 -2.93 41.52
N ASN A 79 3.71 -1.94 42.29
CA ASN A 79 3.99 -1.78 43.70
C ASN A 79 2.70 -2.10 44.50
N GLY A 80 2.66 -3.29 45.09
CA GLY A 80 1.40 -3.86 45.58
C GLY A 80 0.43 -4.07 44.39
N ASN A 81 -0.77 -3.50 44.46
CA ASN A 81 -1.77 -3.56 43.39
C ASN A 81 -1.73 -2.35 42.44
N SER A 82 -0.82 -1.41 42.64
CA SER A 82 -0.72 -0.20 41.86
C SER A 82 0.28 -0.37 40.71
N LEU A 83 -0.15 -0.16 39.48
CA LEU A 83 0.75 -0.09 38.34
C LEU A 83 1.65 1.14 38.50
N ILE A 84 2.95 0.95 38.30
CA ILE A 84 3.98 1.99 38.43
C ILE A 84 4.62 2.27 37.09
N GLU A 85 5.40 3.34 37.00
CA GLU A 85 6.22 3.64 35.86
C GLU A 85 7.21 2.52 35.56
N ASN A 86 7.39 2.17 34.31
CA ASN A 86 8.36 1.19 33.83
C ASN A 86 9.76 1.59 34.29
N THR A 87 10.37 0.79 35.14
CA THR A 87 11.73 1.02 35.65
C THR A 87 12.79 0.44 34.74
N TYR A 88 12.37 -0.30 33.70
CA TYR A 88 13.19 -1.07 32.78
C TYR A 88 14.04 -2.18 33.42
N SER A 89 14.07 -2.24 34.77
CA SER A 89 14.90 -3.18 35.53
C SER A 89 14.43 -4.64 35.43
N LYS A 90 13.18 -4.87 35.02
CA LYS A 90 12.59 -6.21 34.89
C LYS A 90 12.69 -6.78 33.49
N ILE A 91 13.24 -6.03 32.55
CA ILE A 91 13.30 -6.41 31.14
C ILE A 91 14.51 -7.32 30.90
N ASN A 92 14.26 -8.60 30.72
CA ASN A 92 15.27 -9.64 30.46
C ASN A 92 14.88 -10.59 29.32
N THR A 93 13.86 -10.23 28.59
CA THR A 93 13.31 -10.95 27.44
C THR A 93 13.09 -10.00 26.25
N ILE A 94 13.01 -10.57 25.07
CA ILE A 94 12.84 -9.84 23.79
C ILE A 94 11.64 -10.43 23.06
N ASN A 95 10.74 -9.58 22.57
CA ASN A 95 9.64 -9.99 21.70
C ASN A 95 10.13 -10.13 20.25
N CYS A 96 9.54 -11.05 19.50
CA CYS A 96 9.76 -11.19 18.06
C CYS A 96 8.42 -11.37 17.35
N VAL A 97 8.24 -10.62 16.26
CA VAL A 97 7.15 -10.81 15.30
C VAL A 97 7.72 -10.81 13.90
N SER A 98 7.03 -11.47 12.94
CA SER A 98 7.44 -11.42 11.55
C SER A 98 6.26 -11.16 10.61
N SER A 99 6.55 -10.67 9.40
CA SER A 99 5.53 -10.43 8.38
C SER A 99 6.09 -10.54 6.97
N LYS A 100 5.30 -11.17 6.09
CA LYS A 100 5.56 -11.23 4.65
C LYS A 100 4.89 -10.09 3.88
N ASP A 101 3.94 -9.39 4.51
CA ASP A 101 3.07 -8.39 3.88
C ASP A 101 3.00 -7.04 4.61
N MET A 102 3.72 -6.87 5.73
CA MET A 102 3.82 -5.66 6.54
C MET A 102 2.57 -5.29 7.37
N VAL A 103 1.52 -6.09 7.33
CA VAL A 103 0.25 -5.83 8.04
C VAL A 103 -0.18 -7.01 8.90
N ASN A 104 -0.13 -8.22 8.37
CA ASN A 104 -0.35 -9.46 9.12
C ASN A 104 0.96 -9.87 9.78
N TRP A 105 0.99 -9.87 11.10
CA TRP A 105 2.19 -10.17 11.89
C TRP A 105 2.04 -11.50 12.62
N THR A 106 2.96 -12.43 12.35
CA THR A 106 3.09 -13.70 13.09
C THR A 106 3.85 -13.45 14.39
N ASP A 107 3.26 -13.84 15.50
CA ASP A 107 3.84 -13.66 16.81
C ASP A 107 4.72 -14.86 17.22
N HIS A 108 6.03 -14.66 17.28
CA HIS A 108 6.98 -15.67 17.77
C HIS A 108 7.15 -15.64 19.30
N GLY A 109 6.34 -14.86 19.99
CA GLY A 109 6.30 -14.77 21.45
C GLY A 109 7.45 -13.98 22.05
N THR A 110 7.70 -14.29 23.30
CA THR A 110 8.73 -13.66 24.12
C THR A 110 9.92 -14.59 24.27
N MET A 111 11.05 -14.20 23.70
CA MET A 111 12.30 -14.96 23.73
C MET A 111 13.05 -14.70 25.06
N LYS A 112 13.48 -15.77 25.72
CA LYS A 112 14.33 -15.68 26.90
C LYS A 112 15.76 -15.36 26.49
N VAL A 113 16.36 -14.30 27.03
CA VAL A 113 17.71 -13.84 26.68
C VAL A 113 18.59 -13.70 27.91
N ALA A 114 18.30 -12.78 28.83
CA ALA A 114 19.12 -12.47 29.99
C ALA A 114 18.60 -13.11 31.29
N GLY A 115 19.48 -13.28 32.25
CA GLY A 115 19.17 -13.71 33.63
C GLY A 115 19.38 -15.19 33.89
N LYS A 116 19.26 -15.56 35.17
CA LYS A 116 19.52 -16.93 35.65
C LYS A 116 18.58 -17.92 34.95
N GLY A 117 19.15 -18.96 34.33
CA GLY A 117 18.41 -20.00 33.65
C GLY A 117 18.09 -19.66 32.17
N ASN A 118 18.46 -18.47 31.71
CA ASN A 118 18.36 -18.04 30.32
C ASN A 118 19.76 -18.11 29.66
N PRO A 119 19.85 -17.98 28.33
CA PRO A 119 21.14 -18.08 27.60
C PRO A 119 22.24 -17.19 28.18
N ALA A 120 22.02 -15.90 28.30
CA ALA A 120 23.00 -14.96 28.86
C ALA A 120 22.78 -14.83 30.39
N GLN A 121 23.19 -15.85 31.16
CA GLN A 121 22.99 -15.91 32.62
C GLN A 121 23.73 -14.80 33.37
N TRP A 122 24.79 -14.24 32.82
CA TRP A 122 25.59 -13.16 33.39
C TRP A 122 24.91 -11.80 33.34
N ALA A 123 23.98 -11.62 32.36
CA ALA A 123 23.26 -10.37 32.15
C ALA A 123 22.02 -10.27 33.05
N SER A 124 21.68 -9.07 33.48
CA SER A 124 20.45 -8.79 34.21
C SER A 124 19.31 -8.29 33.32
N CYS A 125 19.65 -7.63 32.23
CA CYS A 125 18.71 -7.03 31.29
C CYS A 125 19.02 -7.43 29.85
N SER A 126 17.99 -7.32 28.99
CA SER A 126 18.12 -7.43 27.54
C SER A 126 17.30 -6.32 26.88
N TRP A 127 17.91 -5.13 26.75
CA TRP A 127 17.30 -3.96 26.13
C TRP A 127 17.75 -3.76 24.69
N ALA A 128 16.97 -2.98 23.92
CA ALA A 128 17.29 -2.47 22.62
C ALA A 128 18.01 -3.52 21.72
N PRO A 129 17.29 -4.58 21.32
CA PRO A 129 17.87 -5.64 20.53
C PRO A 129 18.22 -5.16 19.12
N THR A 130 19.25 -5.75 18.52
CA THR A 130 19.53 -5.69 17.10
C THR A 130 19.92 -7.07 16.61
N ALA A 131 19.49 -7.43 15.39
CA ALA A 131 19.72 -8.75 14.84
C ALA A 131 20.28 -8.71 13.43
N CYS A 132 21.11 -9.70 13.11
CA CYS A 132 21.53 -10.00 11.75
C CYS A 132 21.67 -11.49 11.53
N HIS A 133 21.87 -11.86 10.27
CA HIS A 133 22.20 -13.22 9.89
C HIS A 133 23.49 -13.24 9.05
N ALA A 134 24.21 -14.34 9.09
CA ALA A 134 25.41 -14.55 8.29
C ALA A 134 25.67 -16.05 8.12
N LYS A 135 26.34 -16.41 7.02
CA LYS A 135 26.80 -17.78 6.81
C LYS A 135 28.10 -18.01 7.56
N ILE A 136 28.09 -18.88 8.55
CA ILE A 136 29.26 -19.34 9.31
C ILE A 136 29.53 -20.80 8.92
N ASP A 137 30.72 -21.08 8.38
CA ASP A 137 31.11 -22.39 7.88
C ASP A 137 30.09 -23.00 6.91
N GLY A 138 29.48 -22.15 6.08
CA GLY A 138 28.48 -22.54 5.06
C GLY A 138 27.07 -22.75 5.59
N GLN A 139 26.82 -22.57 6.88
CA GLN A 139 25.49 -22.66 7.50
C GLN A 139 24.98 -21.26 7.87
N GLU A 140 23.67 -21.03 7.60
CA GLU A 140 23.01 -19.79 8.02
C GLU A 140 22.93 -19.74 9.54
N LYS A 141 23.28 -18.60 10.13
CA LYS A 141 23.25 -18.35 11.56
C LYS A 141 22.70 -16.99 11.87
N PHE A 142 21.91 -16.90 12.93
CA PHE A 142 21.32 -15.66 13.42
C PHE A 142 22.02 -15.19 14.68
N PHE A 143 22.22 -13.88 14.78
CA PHE A 143 22.90 -13.20 15.88
C PHE A 143 21.97 -12.12 16.41
N LEU A 144 21.72 -12.13 17.71
CA LEU A 144 20.93 -11.15 18.42
C LEU A 144 21.83 -10.47 19.47
N TYR A 145 22.10 -9.20 19.26
CA TYR A 145 22.82 -8.35 20.21
C TYR A 145 21.82 -7.60 21.06
N PHE A 146 22.18 -7.38 22.32
CA PHE A 146 21.32 -6.71 23.29
C PHE A 146 22.14 -5.91 24.30
N ALA A 147 21.56 -4.88 24.88
CA ALA A 147 22.16 -4.11 25.93
C ALA A 147 21.85 -4.71 27.32
N ASN A 148 22.89 -4.98 28.12
CA ASN A 148 22.73 -5.31 29.53
C ASN A 148 22.68 -4.02 30.34
N ASN A 149 21.49 -3.37 30.39
CA ASN A 149 21.37 -2.01 30.91
C ASN A 149 22.31 -1.06 30.12
N GLY A 150 22.84 -0.02 30.73
CA GLY A 150 23.89 0.85 30.15
C GLY A 150 25.32 0.39 30.43
N SER A 151 25.54 -0.89 30.77
CA SER A 151 26.83 -1.38 31.28
C SER A 151 27.64 -2.16 30.22
N GLY A 152 27.00 -2.74 29.22
CA GLY A 152 27.67 -3.55 28.22
C GLY A 152 26.69 -4.17 27.22
N ILE A 153 27.24 -4.79 26.17
CA ILE A 153 26.48 -5.41 25.08
C ILE A 153 26.80 -6.90 25.05
N GLY A 154 25.74 -7.72 25.04
CA GLY A 154 25.82 -9.17 24.86
C GLY A 154 25.45 -9.60 23.44
N VAL A 155 25.74 -10.86 23.13
CA VAL A 155 25.30 -11.51 21.89
C VAL A 155 24.85 -12.93 22.18
N VAL A 156 23.74 -13.33 21.60
CA VAL A 156 23.27 -14.72 21.57
C VAL A 156 23.07 -15.17 20.13
N THR A 157 23.15 -16.47 19.89
CA THR A 157 23.11 -17.04 18.53
C THR A 157 22.07 -18.14 18.42
N SER A 158 21.52 -18.33 17.21
CA SER A 158 20.56 -19.37 16.87
C SER A 158 20.70 -19.84 15.43
N ASN A 159 20.09 -20.98 15.08
CA ASN A 159 19.92 -21.44 13.71
C ASN A 159 18.52 -21.06 13.14
N CYS A 160 17.72 -20.33 13.93
CA CYS A 160 16.39 -19.89 13.55
C CYS A 160 16.21 -18.42 13.98
N PRO A 161 15.50 -17.56 13.21
CA PRO A 161 15.32 -16.13 13.53
C PRO A 161 14.74 -15.88 14.93
N TRP A 162 13.86 -16.70 15.43
CA TRP A 162 13.22 -16.55 16.75
C TRP A 162 13.78 -17.49 17.84
N GLY A 163 14.94 -18.11 17.60
CA GLY A 163 15.57 -19.02 18.56
C GLY A 163 15.26 -20.50 18.32
N PRO A 164 15.58 -21.42 19.27
CA PRO A 164 16.13 -21.10 20.60
C PRO A 164 17.54 -20.51 20.54
N TRP A 165 17.81 -19.58 21.45
CA TRP A 165 19.07 -18.84 21.52
C TRP A 165 20.09 -19.53 22.45
N THR A 166 21.36 -19.35 22.15
CA THR A 166 22.50 -19.79 22.99
C THR A 166 23.49 -18.65 23.16
N ASP A 167 24.18 -18.58 24.30
CA ASP A 167 25.23 -17.60 24.51
C ASP A 167 26.60 -18.22 24.16
N PRO A 168 27.25 -17.79 23.09
CA PRO A 168 28.53 -18.34 22.66
C PRO A 168 29.73 -17.73 23.40
N VAL A 169 29.53 -16.64 24.17
CA VAL A 169 30.61 -15.84 24.79
C VAL A 169 30.65 -16.00 26.29
N GLY A 170 29.50 -16.14 26.95
CA GLY A 170 29.39 -16.30 28.41
C GLY A 170 29.67 -15.02 29.23
N ARG A 171 29.77 -13.87 28.55
CA ARG A 171 30.01 -12.54 29.13
C ARG A 171 29.66 -11.44 28.14
N GLU A 172 29.86 -10.18 28.52
CA GLU A 172 29.72 -9.07 27.56
C GLU A 172 30.68 -9.25 26.37
N LEU A 173 30.16 -9.02 25.17
CA LEU A 173 30.91 -8.84 23.93
C LEU A 173 31.65 -7.49 23.95
N VAL A 174 30.93 -6.45 24.41
CA VAL A 174 31.47 -5.10 24.63
C VAL A 174 31.28 -4.72 26.08
N SER A 175 32.35 -4.31 26.73
CA SER A 175 32.34 -3.87 28.14
C SER A 175 33.13 -2.58 28.31
N ARG A 176 33.17 -2.05 29.53
CA ARG A 176 34.02 -0.90 29.87
C ARG A 176 35.52 -1.15 29.69
N ASN A 177 35.95 -2.42 29.67
CA ASN A 177 37.34 -2.83 29.42
C ASN A 177 37.64 -2.93 27.92
N THR A 178 36.65 -2.87 27.04
CA THR A 178 36.88 -2.79 25.59
C THR A 178 37.60 -1.47 25.27
N PRO A 179 38.64 -1.48 24.45
CA PRO A 179 39.37 -0.27 24.09
C PRO A 179 38.45 0.87 23.64
N THR A 180 38.70 2.09 24.12
CA THR A 180 37.93 3.32 23.85
C THR A 180 36.50 3.36 24.46
N CYS A 181 36.04 2.30 25.12
CA CYS A 181 34.66 2.22 25.64
C CYS A 181 34.52 2.69 27.11
N ASN A 182 35.63 2.89 27.82
CA ASN A 182 35.64 3.33 29.22
C ASN A 182 35.03 4.74 29.42
N THR A 183 35.01 5.58 28.41
CA THR A 183 34.47 6.94 28.42
C THR A 183 33.03 7.04 27.90
N VAL A 184 32.44 5.95 27.41
CA VAL A 184 31.05 5.94 26.94
C VAL A 184 30.12 5.98 28.14
N THR A 185 29.18 6.94 28.19
CA THR A 185 28.28 7.11 29.33
C THR A 185 27.41 5.88 29.51
N TRP A 186 26.73 5.45 28.44
CA TRP A 186 25.93 4.23 28.39
C TRP A 186 26.45 3.31 27.28
N LEU A 187 26.90 2.11 27.66
CA LEU A 187 27.25 1.05 26.70
C LEU A 187 25.99 0.26 26.40
N PHE A 188 25.21 0.75 25.46
CA PHE A 188 23.88 0.21 25.13
C PHE A 188 23.50 0.46 23.68
N ASP A 189 22.27 0.19 23.30
CA ASP A 189 21.62 0.45 22.01
C ASP A 189 22.50 0.02 20.82
N PRO A 190 22.79 -1.28 20.71
CA PRO A 190 23.57 -1.77 19.60
C PRO A 190 22.77 -1.72 18.29
N ALA A 191 23.46 -1.40 17.17
CA ALA A 191 22.98 -1.61 15.81
C ALA A 191 24.02 -2.42 15.03
N VAL A 192 23.64 -3.60 14.58
CA VAL A 192 24.51 -4.46 13.76
C VAL A 192 24.26 -4.23 12.29
N PHE A 193 25.32 -4.25 11.52
CA PHE A 193 25.30 -4.14 10.07
C PHE A 193 26.24 -5.17 9.44
N VAL A 194 25.77 -5.85 8.41
CA VAL A 194 26.57 -6.75 7.59
C VAL A 194 26.75 -6.11 6.23
N ASP A 195 28.00 -5.81 5.87
CA ASP A 195 28.32 -5.17 4.59
C ASP A 195 28.26 -6.18 3.43
N ASP A 196 28.31 -5.68 2.20
CA ASP A 196 28.21 -6.49 0.98
C ASP A 196 29.33 -7.54 0.84
N ASP A 197 30.48 -7.31 1.50
CA ASP A 197 31.59 -8.27 1.54
C ASP A 197 31.47 -9.31 2.68
N GLY A 198 30.36 -9.29 3.43
CA GLY A 198 30.11 -10.15 4.59
C GLY A 198 30.79 -9.69 5.88
N THR A 199 31.44 -8.54 5.91
CA THR A 199 32.04 -8.00 7.14
C THR A 199 30.97 -7.42 8.04
N GLY A 200 30.95 -7.86 9.32
CA GLY A 200 30.04 -7.34 10.34
C GLY A 200 30.60 -6.10 11.04
N TYR A 201 29.73 -5.15 11.35
CA TYR A 201 30.02 -3.97 12.16
C TYR A 201 28.97 -3.80 13.23
N LEU A 202 29.37 -3.35 14.43
CA LEU A 202 28.48 -3.08 15.55
C LEU A 202 28.65 -1.62 15.97
N TYR A 203 27.58 -0.85 15.87
CA TYR A 203 27.47 0.54 16.32
C TYR A 203 26.76 0.54 17.67
N PHE A 204 27.17 1.40 18.59
CA PHE A 204 26.61 1.41 19.94
C PHE A 204 27.02 2.64 20.74
N GLY A 205 26.36 2.79 21.87
CA GLY A 205 26.69 3.80 22.87
C GLY A 205 25.79 5.03 22.82
N GLY A 206 25.84 5.78 23.90
CA GLY A 206 25.04 6.99 24.08
C GLY A 206 25.23 7.61 25.45
N GLY A 207 24.23 8.42 25.82
CA GLY A 207 24.25 9.20 27.02
C GLY A 207 25.10 10.46 26.91
N VAL A 208 24.77 11.44 27.73
CA VAL A 208 25.34 12.79 27.69
C VAL A 208 26.22 13.02 28.90
N PRO A 209 27.55 13.08 28.76
CA PRO A 209 28.43 13.46 29.87
C PRO A 209 28.16 14.90 30.31
N ASN A 210 28.43 15.19 31.58
CA ASN A 210 28.19 16.50 32.16
C ASN A 210 28.86 17.63 31.37
N GLY A 211 28.09 18.63 30.95
CA GLY A 211 28.59 19.77 30.15
C GLY A 211 28.92 19.46 28.69
N LYS A 212 28.52 18.29 28.16
CA LYS A 212 28.81 17.83 26.78
C LYS A 212 27.56 17.70 25.90
N ASN A 213 26.55 18.52 26.11
CA ASN A 213 25.26 18.42 25.43
C ASN A 213 25.36 18.42 23.90
N ALA A 214 26.19 19.30 23.32
CA ALA A 214 26.36 19.42 21.88
C ALA A 214 27.24 18.32 21.28
N ASP A 215 28.29 17.93 22.00
CA ASP A 215 29.30 16.96 21.54
C ASP A 215 29.55 15.88 22.62
N PRO A 216 28.61 14.95 22.82
CA PRO A 216 28.74 13.93 23.87
C PRO A 216 29.95 13.00 23.70
N GLY A 217 30.29 12.65 22.43
CA GLY A 217 31.44 11.79 22.09
C GLY A 217 31.28 10.35 22.59
N THR A 218 30.08 9.87 22.79
CA THR A 218 29.76 8.58 23.44
C THR A 218 29.35 7.47 22.45
N ALA A 219 29.25 7.75 21.13
CA ALA A 219 29.02 6.73 20.13
C ALA A 219 30.32 6.03 19.69
N ARG A 220 30.23 4.75 19.38
CA ARG A 220 31.32 3.89 18.90
C ARG A 220 30.86 3.02 17.74
N VAL A 221 31.80 2.61 16.91
CA VAL A 221 31.64 1.53 15.93
C VAL A 221 32.82 0.56 16.08
N ALA A 222 32.48 -0.72 16.11
CA ALA A 222 33.44 -1.81 16.17
C ALA A 222 33.30 -2.71 14.94
N LYS A 223 34.40 -3.19 14.38
CA LYS A 223 34.38 -4.30 13.42
C LYS A 223 34.21 -5.60 14.19
N LEU A 224 33.31 -6.46 13.72
CA LEU A 224 33.13 -7.80 14.27
C LEU A 224 34.17 -8.78 13.71
N GLY A 225 34.54 -9.77 14.51
CA GLY A 225 35.29 -10.92 14.02
C GLY A 225 34.42 -11.77 13.07
N LYS A 226 35.06 -12.63 12.29
CA LYS A 226 34.38 -13.49 11.29
C LYS A 226 33.30 -14.40 11.88
N ASN A 227 33.36 -14.65 13.19
CA ASN A 227 32.37 -15.44 13.94
C ASN A 227 31.18 -14.61 14.44
N PHE A 228 31.16 -13.29 14.24
CA PHE A 228 30.16 -12.34 14.74
C PHE A 228 29.99 -12.29 16.26
N THR A 229 30.83 -13.02 17.00
CA THR A 229 30.79 -13.13 18.47
C THR A 229 32.08 -12.65 19.14
N SER A 230 32.89 -11.89 18.41
CA SER A 230 34.12 -11.23 18.89
C SER A 230 34.28 -9.86 18.22
N ILE A 231 35.05 -8.97 18.83
CA ILE A 231 35.51 -7.69 18.27
C ILE A 231 36.84 -7.86 17.57
N ASP A 232 36.97 -7.35 16.34
CA ASP A 232 38.23 -7.31 15.57
C ASP A 232 38.82 -5.90 15.61
N GLY A 233 39.90 -5.73 16.39
CA GLY A 233 40.59 -4.45 16.53
C GLY A 233 40.00 -3.52 17.62
N THR A 234 40.19 -2.23 17.44
CA THR A 234 39.79 -1.19 18.39
C THR A 234 38.55 -0.45 17.88
N PRO A 235 37.50 -0.32 18.66
CA PRO A 235 36.32 0.47 18.28
C PRO A 235 36.68 1.93 18.02
N ALA A 236 36.16 2.49 16.91
CA ALA A 236 36.31 3.89 16.55
C ALA A 236 35.24 4.76 17.17
N GLN A 237 35.58 5.99 17.52
CA GLN A 237 34.59 6.97 18.00
C GLN A 237 33.84 7.60 16.83
N ILE A 238 32.54 7.74 16.95
CA ILE A 238 31.68 8.57 16.12
C ILE A 238 31.28 9.79 16.95
N ASN A 239 31.16 10.96 16.30
CA ASN A 239 30.80 12.22 16.97
C ASN A 239 29.51 12.78 16.42
N PRO A 240 28.35 12.13 16.68
CA PRO A 240 27.06 12.67 16.28
C PRO A 240 26.74 13.88 17.19
N PRO A 241 26.39 15.03 16.59
CA PRO A 241 26.04 16.21 17.37
C PRO A 241 24.74 15.98 18.13
N TYR A 242 24.67 16.41 19.37
CA TYR A 242 23.52 16.28 20.26
C TYR A 242 23.01 14.84 20.42
N LEU A 243 23.87 13.82 20.32
CA LEU A 243 23.50 12.43 20.54
C LEU A 243 22.90 12.25 21.95
N PHE A 244 21.82 11.47 22.00
CA PHE A 244 21.34 10.95 23.27
C PHE A 244 21.43 9.42 23.33
N GLU A 245 20.79 8.72 22.37
CA GLU A 245 20.70 7.25 22.34
C GLU A 245 20.42 6.73 20.92
N ASP A 246 20.12 5.42 20.76
CA ASP A 246 19.50 4.81 19.59
C ASP A 246 20.41 4.80 18.37
N ALA A 247 21.34 3.87 18.33
CA ALA A 247 22.16 3.68 17.13
C ALA A 247 21.36 2.96 16.01
N GLY A 248 21.44 3.50 14.79
CA GLY A 248 20.96 2.88 13.56
C GLY A 248 22.01 2.94 12.46
N ILE A 249 22.00 1.98 11.54
CA ILE A 249 22.94 1.94 10.42
C ILE A 249 22.32 1.31 9.18
N ASN A 250 22.48 1.98 8.04
CA ASN A 250 22.08 1.46 6.72
C ASN A 250 23.11 1.81 5.68
N LYS A 251 23.12 1.11 4.54
CA LYS A 251 23.89 1.46 3.35
C LYS A 251 22.93 1.88 2.24
N ILE A 252 23.03 3.12 1.80
CA ILE A 252 22.14 3.73 0.79
C ILE A 252 22.99 4.41 -0.27
N GLY A 253 22.81 4.07 -1.54
CA GLY A 253 23.53 4.71 -2.64
C GLY A 253 25.07 4.63 -2.49
N GLY A 254 25.58 3.55 -1.88
CA GLY A 254 27.01 3.35 -1.61
C GLY A 254 27.55 4.13 -0.41
N LYS A 255 26.71 4.90 0.30
CA LYS A 255 27.07 5.61 1.55
C LYS A 255 26.58 4.85 2.76
N TYR A 256 27.33 4.94 3.86
CA TYR A 256 26.91 4.46 5.18
C TYR A 256 26.17 5.57 5.91
N ILE A 257 24.97 5.27 6.34
CA ILE A 257 24.05 6.18 7.03
C ILE A 257 23.96 5.77 8.48
N TYR A 258 24.65 6.47 9.34
CA TYR A 258 24.50 6.32 10.78
C TYR A 258 23.37 7.21 11.28
N SER A 259 22.35 6.66 11.92
CA SER A 259 21.23 7.38 12.50
C SER A 259 21.19 7.25 14.02
N TYR A 260 20.56 8.20 14.69
CA TYR A 260 20.53 8.27 16.15
C TYR A 260 19.43 9.21 16.65
N CYS A 261 18.99 8.99 17.89
CA CYS A 261 18.07 9.89 18.58
C CYS A 261 18.82 11.10 19.16
N SER A 262 18.35 12.31 18.82
CA SER A 262 18.92 13.56 19.34
C SER A 262 18.51 13.83 20.79
N ASN A 263 19.35 14.54 21.54
CA ASN A 263 19.08 14.91 22.90
C ASN A 263 17.87 15.89 22.99
N TRP A 264 17.14 15.84 24.08
CA TRP A 264 16.04 16.76 24.38
C TRP A 264 16.42 17.74 25.51
N ASN A 265 15.67 18.84 25.61
CA ASN A 265 15.89 19.92 26.58
C ASN A 265 17.31 20.54 26.52
N CYS A 266 17.86 20.67 25.33
CA CYS A 266 19.20 21.18 25.11
C CYS A 266 19.14 22.63 24.58
N PRO A 267 19.33 23.67 25.39
CA PRO A 267 19.32 25.06 24.93
C PRO A 267 20.32 25.27 23.77
N GLY A 268 19.87 25.89 22.69
CA GLY A 268 20.69 26.08 21.48
C GLY A 268 20.80 24.87 20.56
N ASN A 269 20.10 23.76 20.86
CA ASN A 269 19.98 22.63 19.95
C ASN A 269 19.23 23.04 18.69
N PRO A 270 19.81 23.00 17.50
CA PRO A 270 19.13 23.30 16.25
C PRO A 270 18.16 22.19 15.81
N MET A 271 18.20 21.03 16.49
CA MET A 271 17.35 19.89 16.26
C MET A 271 16.17 19.91 17.22
N SER A 272 15.02 19.46 16.79
CA SER A 272 13.89 19.27 17.67
C SER A 272 14.13 18.13 18.65
N ASN A 273 13.36 18.13 19.72
CA ASN A 273 13.49 17.20 20.82
C ASN A 273 13.35 15.74 20.39
N ALA A 274 14.36 14.92 20.67
CA ALA A 274 14.39 13.48 20.38
C ALA A 274 13.95 13.09 18.95
N GLU A 275 14.40 13.81 17.95
CA GLU A 275 14.25 13.44 16.55
C GLU A 275 15.31 12.42 16.14
N ILE A 276 15.00 11.60 15.14
CA ILE A 276 15.98 10.71 14.54
C ILE A 276 16.80 11.50 13.52
N CYS A 277 18.03 11.77 13.87
CA CYS A 277 19.02 12.45 13.05
C CYS A 277 19.89 11.45 12.30
N TYR A 278 20.56 11.88 11.24
CA TYR A 278 21.48 11.00 10.52
C TYR A 278 22.75 11.70 10.03
N MET A 279 23.78 10.89 9.88
CA MET A 279 25.10 11.26 9.38
C MET A 279 25.46 10.33 8.21
N THR A 280 26.31 10.79 7.31
CA THR A 280 26.77 10.02 6.15
C THR A 280 28.28 9.85 6.13
N SER A 281 28.76 8.71 5.63
CA SER A 281 30.18 8.40 5.44
C SER A 281 30.39 7.53 4.20
N ASP A 282 31.62 7.58 3.64
CA ASP A 282 32.06 6.68 2.57
C ASP A 282 32.60 5.34 3.09
N LYS A 283 32.76 5.20 4.41
CA LYS A 283 33.34 4.01 5.05
C LYS A 283 32.53 3.63 6.29
N PRO A 284 32.41 2.33 6.61
CA PRO A 284 31.61 1.89 7.75
C PRO A 284 32.17 2.38 9.09
N MET A 285 33.46 2.48 9.25
CA MET A 285 34.13 3.02 10.44
C MET A 285 34.72 4.43 10.24
N GLY A 286 34.37 5.07 9.10
CA GLY A 286 35.00 6.32 8.70
C GLY A 286 34.40 7.56 9.34
N THR A 287 34.89 8.71 8.86
CA THR A 287 34.42 10.00 9.33
C THR A 287 32.99 10.23 8.87
N PHE A 288 32.04 10.20 9.80
CA PHE A 288 30.66 10.54 9.55
C PHE A 288 30.45 12.06 9.61
N LYS A 289 29.64 12.60 8.69
CA LYS A 289 29.24 14.00 8.62
C LYS A 289 27.74 14.11 8.86
N TYR A 290 27.34 15.00 9.76
CA TYR A 290 25.92 15.31 9.97
C TYR A 290 25.28 15.76 8.67
N THR A 291 24.13 15.18 8.35
CA THR A 291 23.43 15.39 7.09
C THR A 291 22.02 15.97 7.30
N GLY A 292 21.29 15.52 8.31
CA GLY A 292 19.95 16.01 8.55
C GLY A 292 19.13 15.21 9.57
N VAL A 293 17.81 15.45 9.55
CA VAL A 293 16.82 14.75 10.34
C VAL A 293 16.07 13.78 9.42
N ALA A 294 16.05 12.50 9.79
CA ALA A 294 15.35 11.45 9.04
C ALA A 294 13.89 11.29 9.48
N TYR A 295 13.61 11.42 10.78
CA TYR A 295 12.29 11.15 11.31
C TYR A 295 11.93 12.05 12.49
N ALA A 296 10.66 12.47 12.53
CA ALA A 296 10.14 13.32 13.60
C ALA A 296 9.97 12.53 14.92
N ASN A 297 9.97 13.24 16.04
CA ASN A 297 9.57 12.65 17.31
C ASN A 297 8.06 12.33 17.30
N GLN A 298 7.68 11.16 17.82
CA GLN A 298 6.29 10.67 17.87
C GLN A 298 5.32 11.64 18.55
N GLY A 299 5.79 12.45 19.50
CA GLY A 299 4.99 13.49 20.15
C GLY A 299 4.53 14.62 19.22
N SER A 300 5.12 14.73 18.03
CA SER A 300 4.74 15.76 17.03
C SER A 300 3.68 15.32 16.04
N PHE A 301 3.37 14.01 15.95
CA PHE A 301 2.43 13.49 14.94
C PHE A 301 1.40 12.48 15.50
N LEU A 302 1.59 11.93 16.70
CA LEU A 302 0.61 11.06 17.35
C LEU A 302 -0.11 11.79 18.48
N SER A 303 -1.43 11.74 18.49
CA SER A 303 -2.25 12.36 19.53
C SER A 303 -2.03 11.71 20.90
N GLY A 304 -2.01 12.52 21.95
CA GLY A 304 -1.83 12.04 23.31
C GLY A 304 -0.42 11.50 23.63
N GLN A 305 0.56 11.76 22.76
CA GLN A 305 1.95 11.42 22.98
C GLN A 305 2.70 12.65 23.54
N ASN A 306 3.40 12.46 24.64
CA ASN A 306 4.42 13.42 25.08
C ASN A 306 5.72 13.09 24.34
N GLY A 307 6.42 14.09 23.83
CA GLY A 307 7.75 13.90 23.26
C GLY A 307 8.72 13.26 24.27
N GLY A 308 9.89 12.87 23.84
CA GLY A 308 10.92 12.23 24.64
C GLY A 308 11.47 10.99 23.98
N ASN A 309 11.83 9.96 24.75
CA ASN A 309 12.46 8.72 24.30
C ASN A 309 11.92 8.26 22.92
N ASN A 310 12.82 8.14 21.96
CA ASN A 310 12.54 7.72 20.60
C ASN A 310 13.62 6.73 20.15
N HIS A 311 13.20 5.62 19.56
CA HIS A 311 14.11 4.56 19.13
C HIS A 311 13.60 3.99 17.82
N HIS A 312 14.53 3.69 16.89
CA HIS A 312 14.16 3.35 15.53
C HIS A 312 15.01 2.23 14.94
N SER A 313 14.52 1.69 13.84
CA SER A 313 15.31 0.93 12.87
C SER A 313 14.77 1.18 11.48
N MET A 314 15.63 1.47 10.53
CA MET A 314 15.27 1.71 9.14
C MET A 314 15.66 0.51 8.27
N PHE A 315 14.78 0.09 7.37
CA PHE A 315 15.01 -1.07 6.51
C PHE A 315 14.28 -0.92 5.17
N LYS A 316 14.73 -1.70 4.19
CA LYS A 316 14.10 -1.78 2.87
C LYS A 316 13.46 -3.15 2.70
N PHE A 317 12.19 -3.17 2.29
CA PHE A 317 11.47 -4.39 1.99
C PHE A 317 10.59 -4.20 0.75
N LYS A 318 10.62 -5.17 -0.18
CA LYS A 318 9.86 -5.14 -1.46
C LYS A 318 9.90 -3.77 -2.15
N GLY A 319 11.10 -3.19 -2.21
CA GLY A 319 11.37 -1.94 -2.93
C GLY A 319 11.04 -0.65 -2.18
N LYS A 320 10.37 -0.69 -1.05
CA LYS A 320 10.02 0.48 -0.22
C LYS A 320 10.90 0.57 1.02
N TRP A 321 11.12 1.80 1.52
CA TRP A 321 11.83 2.06 2.78
C TRP A 321 10.86 2.29 3.92
N TYR A 322 11.14 1.65 5.04
CA TYR A 322 10.33 1.68 6.25
C TYR A 322 11.15 2.12 7.46
N MET A 323 10.47 2.70 8.43
CA MET A 323 10.99 3.03 9.75
C MET A 323 10.15 2.34 10.80
N THR A 324 10.75 1.44 11.60
CA THR A 324 10.14 1.02 12.86
C THR A 324 10.50 2.02 13.95
N TYR A 325 9.58 2.26 14.85
CA TYR A 325 9.76 3.13 16.01
C TYR A 325 8.81 2.70 17.13
N HIS A 326 8.99 3.25 18.32
CA HIS A 326 8.04 3.01 19.40
C HIS A 326 7.24 4.27 19.77
N ALA A 327 6.05 4.05 20.28
CA ALA A 327 5.19 5.07 20.87
C ALA A 327 4.37 4.46 22.02
N ARG A 328 3.46 5.24 22.61
CA ARG A 328 2.68 4.80 23.76
C ARG A 328 1.19 4.65 23.44
N LEU A 329 0.86 4.35 22.16
CA LEU A 329 -0.53 4.23 21.73
C LEU A 329 -1.25 3.09 22.44
N LEU A 330 -0.62 1.93 22.60
CA LEU A 330 -1.23 0.78 23.28
C LEU A 330 -1.52 1.11 24.74
N GLN A 331 -0.57 1.71 25.47
CA GLN A 331 -0.78 2.14 26.85
C GLN A 331 -2.00 3.04 27.00
N ASN A 332 -2.16 3.99 26.07
CA ASN A 332 -3.28 4.93 26.05
C ASN A 332 -4.59 4.23 25.66
N ALA A 333 -4.57 3.36 24.65
CA ALA A 333 -5.75 2.60 24.20
C ALA A 333 -6.28 1.64 25.29
N MET A 334 -5.38 0.99 26.01
CA MET A 334 -5.71 0.13 27.16
C MET A 334 -6.19 0.93 28.37
N ASN A 335 -5.95 2.25 28.40
CA ASN A 335 -6.30 3.15 29.52
C ASN A 335 -5.80 2.65 30.89
N ILE A 336 -4.64 1.99 30.94
CA ILE A 336 -4.07 1.40 32.15
C ILE A 336 -3.55 2.44 33.15
N CYS A 337 -3.41 3.70 32.70
CA CYS A 337 -2.91 4.81 33.53
C CYS A 337 -3.54 6.15 33.10
N PRO A 338 -4.84 6.37 33.37
CA PRO A 338 -5.54 7.59 32.94
C PRO A 338 -4.80 8.87 33.38
N GLY A 339 -4.48 9.73 32.38
CA GLY A 339 -3.81 11.01 32.64
C GLY A 339 -2.34 10.93 33.06
N LYS A 340 -1.73 9.74 33.02
CA LYS A 340 -0.30 9.54 33.35
C LYS A 340 0.41 8.83 32.20
N ASN A 341 1.67 9.14 31.99
CA ASN A 341 2.56 8.35 31.15
C ASN A 341 3.44 7.48 32.02
N LEU A 342 3.27 6.15 31.92
CA LEU A 342 4.06 5.16 32.67
C LEU A 342 5.15 4.50 31.81
N ASN A 343 5.39 5.02 30.61
CA ASN A 343 6.46 4.59 29.71
C ASN A 343 6.40 3.12 29.27
N TYR A 344 5.19 2.56 29.09
CA TYR A 344 4.98 1.27 28.43
C TYR A 344 4.79 1.51 26.94
N ARG A 345 5.73 1.02 26.15
CA ARG A 345 5.87 1.37 24.72
C ARG A 345 5.30 0.28 23.82
N SER A 346 4.80 0.67 22.67
CA SER A 346 4.32 -0.21 21.60
C SER A 346 5.05 0.08 20.29
N THR A 347 5.27 -0.95 19.49
CA THR A 347 6.03 -0.88 18.23
C THR A 347 5.14 -0.50 17.07
N HIS A 348 5.66 0.34 16.19
CA HIS A 348 5.01 0.91 15.03
C HIS A 348 5.90 0.76 13.79
N VAL A 349 5.29 0.83 12.60
CA VAL A 349 6.01 0.90 11.33
C VAL A 349 5.32 1.90 10.40
N ASP A 350 6.10 2.76 9.75
CA ASP A 350 5.63 3.70 8.74
C ASP A 350 6.67 3.85 7.64
N TYR A 351 6.33 4.58 6.58
CA TYR A 351 7.24 4.85 5.48
C TYR A 351 8.28 5.91 5.86
N VAL A 352 9.45 5.79 5.25
CA VAL A 352 10.49 6.83 5.27
C VAL A 352 10.91 7.18 3.84
N ASN A 353 11.03 8.48 3.57
CA ASN A 353 11.35 8.97 2.24
C ASN A 353 12.88 9.00 2.03
N VAL A 354 13.38 8.02 1.29
CA VAL A 354 14.80 7.84 0.97
C VAL A 354 15.05 8.12 -0.51
N ASN A 355 15.99 9.01 -0.81
CA ASN A 355 16.54 9.18 -2.14
C ASN A 355 17.85 8.36 -2.24
N GLU A 356 17.78 7.20 -2.89
CA GLU A 356 18.90 6.26 -3.00
C GLU A 356 20.03 6.79 -3.89
N GLN A 357 19.73 7.63 -4.89
CA GLN A 357 20.74 8.18 -5.79
C GLN A 357 21.67 9.16 -5.08
N ASN A 358 21.12 9.98 -4.19
CA ASN A 358 21.85 11.00 -3.45
C ASN A 358 22.21 10.57 -2.03
N ALA A 359 21.79 9.37 -1.60
CA ALA A 359 21.92 8.87 -0.23
C ALA A 359 21.40 9.87 0.82
N THR A 360 20.21 10.44 0.57
CA THR A 360 19.57 11.41 1.46
C THR A 360 18.22 10.92 1.94
N ILE A 361 17.85 11.36 3.14
CA ILE A 361 16.58 11.02 3.77
C ILE A 361 15.84 12.32 4.04
N SER A 362 14.61 12.43 3.54
CA SER A 362 13.72 13.54 3.88
C SER A 362 13.03 13.25 5.20
N LYS A 363 12.92 14.27 6.05
CA LYS A 363 12.25 14.15 7.35
C LYS A 363 10.82 13.62 7.17
N SER A 364 10.58 12.45 7.70
CA SER A 364 9.30 11.75 7.65
C SER A 364 8.62 11.75 9.02
N LYS A 365 7.37 11.35 9.07
CA LYS A 365 6.56 11.20 10.29
C LYS A 365 5.70 9.94 10.17
N GLY A 366 5.33 9.35 11.28
CA GLY A 366 4.46 8.19 11.34
C GLY A 366 2.98 8.55 11.48
N SER A 367 2.17 7.50 11.61
CA SER A 367 0.73 7.58 11.74
C SER A 367 0.15 6.42 12.56
N GLU A 368 -1.08 6.53 13.00
CA GLU A 368 -1.84 5.39 13.51
C GLU A 368 -2.24 4.43 12.39
N LYS A 369 -2.47 4.96 11.19
CA LYS A 369 -2.79 4.15 10.01
C LYS A 369 -1.68 3.13 9.71
N GLY A 370 -0.40 3.53 9.83
CA GLY A 370 0.73 2.69 9.47
C GLY A 370 0.91 2.55 7.97
N VAL A 371 1.40 1.39 7.53
CA VAL A 371 1.71 1.10 6.13
C VAL A 371 0.63 0.24 5.48
N GLU A 372 0.57 0.27 4.17
CA GLU A 372 -0.32 -0.57 3.38
C GLU A 372 0.24 -1.99 3.25
N GLN A 373 -0.65 -2.95 3.11
CA GLN A 373 -0.30 -4.34 2.88
C GLN A 373 0.44 -4.51 1.55
N VAL A 374 1.49 -5.31 1.55
CA VAL A 374 2.27 -5.64 0.35
C VAL A 374 1.90 -7.04 -0.13
N GLY A 375 1.06 -7.11 -1.15
CA GLY A 375 0.49 -8.37 -1.64
C GLY A 375 -0.80 -8.75 -0.90
N SER A 376 -1.09 -10.05 -0.85
CA SER A 376 -2.25 -10.62 -0.17
C SER A 376 -1.86 -11.90 0.57
N LEU A 377 -2.65 -12.27 1.59
CA LEU A 377 -2.45 -13.52 2.31
C LEU A 377 -3.17 -14.65 1.58
N ASN A 378 -2.46 -15.75 1.31
CA ASN A 378 -3.01 -16.95 0.68
C ASN A 378 -3.70 -17.83 1.73
N PRO A 379 -5.03 -17.96 1.74
CA PRO A 379 -5.73 -18.80 2.73
C PRO A 379 -5.59 -20.29 2.49
N TYR A 380 -5.11 -20.71 1.31
CA TYR A 380 -4.93 -22.12 0.94
C TYR A 380 -3.60 -22.72 1.42
N GLU A 381 -2.73 -21.90 1.99
CA GLU A 381 -1.55 -22.32 2.73
C GLU A 381 -1.86 -22.36 4.23
N GLN A 382 -1.18 -23.25 4.97
CA GLN A 382 -1.30 -23.26 6.43
C GLN A 382 -0.81 -21.93 6.99
N THR A 383 -1.65 -21.29 7.79
CA THR A 383 -1.35 -20.02 8.48
C THR A 383 -1.44 -20.26 9.99
N GLU A 384 -0.42 -19.87 10.72
CA GLU A 384 -0.39 -19.92 12.18
C GLU A 384 -1.47 -18.99 12.76
N ALA A 385 -2.18 -19.43 13.79
CA ALA A 385 -3.29 -18.68 14.36
C ALA A 385 -2.86 -17.34 15.00
N GLU A 386 -1.62 -17.29 15.46
CA GLU A 386 -1.00 -16.06 15.98
C GLU A 386 -0.51 -15.09 14.89
N THR A 387 -0.79 -15.38 13.60
CA THR A 387 -0.65 -14.41 12.51
C THR A 387 -1.91 -13.55 12.48
N MET A 388 -1.77 -12.24 12.70
CA MET A 388 -2.92 -11.34 12.77
C MET A 388 -2.56 -9.88 12.47
N ALA A 389 -3.52 -9.16 11.90
CA ALA A 389 -3.47 -7.70 11.75
C ALA A 389 -4.17 -7.03 12.95
N TRP A 390 -5.26 -7.60 13.42
CA TRP A 390 -6.09 -7.08 14.52
C TRP A 390 -6.51 -8.19 15.48
N MET A 391 -6.87 -7.79 16.70
CA MET A 391 -7.32 -8.72 17.73
C MET A 391 -8.11 -8.01 18.83
N GLY A 392 -8.90 -8.80 19.54
CA GLY A 392 -9.59 -8.37 20.78
C GLY A 392 -9.63 -9.50 21.79
N GLY A 393 -9.09 -9.28 22.99
CA GLY A 393 -9.20 -10.14 24.17
C GLY A 393 -8.18 -11.27 24.28
N ILE A 394 -7.62 -11.75 23.19
CA ILE A 394 -6.71 -12.93 23.20
C ILE A 394 -5.31 -12.62 23.70
N ASP A 395 -4.56 -13.67 24.04
CA ASP A 395 -3.12 -13.68 24.26
C ASP A 395 -2.48 -14.81 23.44
N THR A 396 -1.15 -14.88 23.46
CA THR A 396 -0.36 -15.90 22.77
C THR A 396 0.64 -16.53 23.74
N LYS A 397 0.90 -17.82 23.60
CA LYS A 397 1.90 -18.52 24.41
C LYS A 397 2.62 -19.61 23.60
N TYR A 398 3.81 -19.96 24.04
CA TYR A 398 4.54 -21.12 23.52
C TYR A 398 3.94 -22.44 24.04
N GLY A 399 3.40 -23.26 23.13
CA GLY A 399 2.73 -24.53 23.43
C GLY A 399 3.66 -25.77 23.50
N GLY A 400 4.98 -25.56 23.48
CA GLY A 400 5.99 -26.63 23.54
C GLY A 400 6.67 -26.92 22.21
N SER A 401 5.97 -26.85 21.07
CA SER A 401 6.52 -26.98 19.72
C SER A 401 6.40 -25.69 18.92
N ASN A 402 5.32 -24.95 19.07
CA ASN A 402 4.95 -23.71 18.34
C ASN A 402 4.20 -22.76 19.25
N MET A 403 3.90 -21.58 18.74
CA MET A 403 3.04 -20.60 19.41
C MET A 403 1.57 -21.02 19.29
N LEU A 404 0.73 -20.56 20.19
CA LEU A 404 -0.71 -20.79 20.21
C LEU A 404 -1.43 -19.51 20.58
N VAL A 405 -2.57 -19.23 19.98
CA VAL A 405 -3.55 -18.27 20.49
C VAL A 405 -4.25 -18.90 21.69
N THR A 406 -4.32 -18.15 22.79
CA THR A 406 -4.82 -18.62 24.09
C THR A 406 -5.53 -17.50 24.85
N SER A 407 -5.96 -17.77 26.07
CA SER A 407 -6.74 -16.84 26.90
C SER A 407 -8.00 -16.36 26.20
N ILE A 408 -8.59 -17.25 25.42
CA ILE A 408 -9.75 -16.95 24.58
C ILE A 408 -11.00 -16.98 25.46
N ASP A 409 -11.68 -15.86 25.55
CA ASP A 409 -12.98 -15.74 26.18
C ASP A 409 -14.10 -15.57 25.13
N LYS A 410 -15.35 -15.64 25.59
CA LYS A 410 -16.50 -15.48 24.71
C LYS A 410 -16.57 -14.06 24.12
N GLY A 411 -16.52 -13.96 22.80
CA GLY A 411 -16.52 -12.71 22.06
C GLY A 411 -15.14 -12.21 21.68
N ASP A 412 -14.09 -12.88 22.12
CA ASP A 412 -12.74 -12.59 21.66
C ASP A 412 -12.55 -12.97 20.21
N TRP A 413 -11.57 -12.35 19.54
CA TRP A 413 -11.41 -12.51 18.11
C TRP A 413 -9.99 -12.20 17.63
N ILE A 414 -9.66 -12.73 16.45
CA ILE A 414 -8.49 -12.33 15.65
C ILE A 414 -8.94 -11.91 14.26
N GLY A 415 -8.21 -11.01 13.61
CA GLY A 415 -8.49 -10.49 12.28
C GLY A 415 -7.23 -10.45 11.41
N LEU A 416 -7.37 -10.79 10.15
CA LEU A 416 -6.32 -10.79 9.13
C LEU A 416 -6.73 -9.86 8.00
N ALA A 417 -5.77 -9.07 7.53
CA ALA A 417 -5.97 -8.14 6.44
C ALA A 417 -5.77 -8.81 5.08
N GLY A 418 -6.58 -8.45 4.10
CA GLY A 418 -6.39 -8.72 2.68
C GLY A 418 -6.10 -10.17 2.34
N VAL A 419 -6.94 -11.07 2.82
CA VAL A 419 -6.92 -12.51 2.48
C VAL A 419 -7.53 -12.70 1.10
N ASP A 420 -6.79 -13.30 0.17
CA ASP A 420 -7.25 -13.49 -1.21
C ASP A 420 -7.77 -14.93 -1.43
N PHE A 421 -9.10 -15.03 -1.47
CA PHE A 421 -9.77 -16.31 -1.68
C PHE A 421 -9.84 -16.73 -3.16
N ALA A 422 -9.35 -15.89 -4.08
CA ALA A 422 -9.24 -16.20 -5.51
C ALA A 422 -10.45 -16.98 -6.07
N GLU A 423 -10.26 -18.28 -6.36
CA GLU A 423 -11.26 -19.15 -7.00
C GLU A 423 -12.36 -19.65 -6.05
N GLY A 424 -12.32 -19.27 -4.78
CA GLY A 424 -13.34 -19.64 -3.82
C GLY A 424 -12.95 -20.72 -2.80
N ALA A 425 -13.34 -20.49 -1.56
CA ALA A 425 -13.17 -21.40 -0.45
C ALA A 425 -14.52 -22.02 -0.04
N SER A 426 -14.52 -23.32 0.26
CA SER A 426 -15.70 -24.05 0.70
C SER A 426 -15.51 -24.82 2.00
N VAL A 427 -14.28 -25.05 2.38
CA VAL A 427 -13.92 -25.83 3.57
C VAL A 427 -12.91 -25.04 4.39
N PHE A 428 -13.15 -24.99 5.70
CA PHE A 428 -12.22 -24.43 6.67
C PHE A 428 -11.70 -25.53 7.59
N SER A 429 -10.39 -25.56 7.81
CA SER A 429 -9.71 -26.46 8.71
C SER A 429 -8.95 -25.68 9.77
N ALA A 430 -8.94 -26.15 10.99
CA ALA A 430 -8.20 -25.58 12.10
C ALA A 430 -7.64 -26.66 13.01
N ARG A 431 -6.52 -26.35 13.66
CA ARG A 431 -5.93 -27.20 14.70
C ARG A 431 -6.15 -26.54 16.06
N VAL A 432 -6.89 -27.23 16.91
CA VAL A 432 -7.41 -26.67 18.15
C VAL A 432 -7.26 -27.62 19.34
N SER A 433 -7.31 -27.09 20.55
CA SER A 433 -7.26 -27.86 21.79
C SER A 433 -8.28 -27.29 22.79
N ALA A 434 -9.26 -28.08 23.22
CA ALA A 434 -10.32 -27.63 24.14
C ALA A 434 -10.64 -28.70 25.20
N LYS A 435 -11.12 -28.22 26.36
CA LYS A 435 -11.66 -29.09 27.43
C LYS A 435 -13.20 -29.13 27.46
N GLY A 436 -13.83 -28.37 26.60
CA GLY A 436 -15.28 -28.32 26.40
C GLY A 436 -15.63 -28.10 24.94
N LYS A 437 -16.88 -28.16 24.57
CA LYS A 437 -17.33 -27.80 23.22
C LYS A 437 -17.36 -26.28 23.05
N GLN A 438 -16.74 -25.77 22.01
CA GLN A 438 -16.72 -24.38 21.61
C GLN A 438 -16.99 -24.23 20.13
N ALA A 439 -17.00 -23.01 19.62
CA ALA A 439 -17.15 -22.72 18.20
C ALA A 439 -16.31 -21.52 17.76
N ILE A 440 -15.89 -21.54 16.50
CA ILE A 440 -15.33 -20.40 15.78
C ILE A 440 -16.39 -19.93 14.78
N LYS A 441 -16.76 -18.64 14.82
CA LYS A 441 -17.53 -17.96 13.79
C LYS A 441 -16.56 -17.29 12.83
N ILE A 442 -16.74 -17.51 11.53
CA ILE A 442 -15.88 -17.00 10.47
C ILE A 442 -16.62 -15.86 9.77
N CYS A 443 -16.07 -14.64 9.82
CA CYS A 443 -16.65 -13.44 9.23
C CYS A 443 -15.68 -12.81 8.23
N ILE A 444 -16.20 -12.06 7.26
CA ILE A 444 -15.41 -11.26 6.32
C ILE A 444 -15.69 -9.77 6.50
N ASP A 445 -14.68 -8.95 6.16
CA ASP A 445 -14.63 -7.48 6.10
C ASP A 445 -14.78 -6.77 7.44
N LYS A 446 -15.50 -7.33 8.40
CA LYS A 446 -15.65 -6.79 9.75
C LYS A 446 -15.80 -7.93 10.76
N VAL A 447 -15.41 -7.67 12.01
CA VAL A 447 -15.54 -8.65 13.11
C VAL A 447 -16.99 -9.10 13.33
N ASP A 448 -17.95 -8.23 13.04
CA ASP A 448 -19.40 -8.50 13.06
C ASP A 448 -20.00 -8.53 11.66
N GLY A 449 -19.17 -8.64 10.63
CA GLY A 449 -19.54 -8.67 9.22
C GLY A 449 -20.25 -9.95 8.78
N GLN A 450 -20.30 -10.18 7.48
CA GLN A 450 -20.93 -11.35 6.90
C GLN A 450 -20.32 -12.63 7.45
N CYS A 451 -21.15 -13.50 8.02
CA CYS A 451 -20.75 -14.83 8.47
C CYS A 451 -20.73 -15.78 7.27
N ILE A 452 -19.54 -16.31 6.95
CA ILE A 452 -19.35 -17.28 5.86
C ILE A 452 -19.38 -18.75 6.36
N GLY A 453 -19.30 -18.97 7.67
CA GLY A 453 -19.34 -20.32 8.25
C GLY A 453 -19.05 -20.37 9.73
N TYR A 454 -19.17 -21.56 10.27
CA TYR A 454 -18.85 -21.91 11.64
C TYR A 454 -17.98 -23.18 11.68
N LEU A 455 -17.10 -23.28 12.66
CA LEU A 455 -16.37 -24.50 12.98
C LEU A 455 -16.69 -24.91 14.42
N GLU A 456 -17.18 -26.14 14.64
CA GLU A 456 -17.24 -26.73 15.99
C GLU A 456 -15.83 -27.07 16.47
N VAL A 457 -15.49 -26.56 17.65
CA VAL A 457 -14.31 -26.97 18.42
C VAL A 457 -14.74 -28.03 19.42
N PRO A 458 -14.47 -29.32 19.16
CA PRO A 458 -14.90 -30.40 20.04
C PRO A 458 -14.11 -30.42 21.34
N ASN A 459 -14.63 -31.13 22.36
CA ASN A 459 -13.82 -31.45 23.51
C ASN A 459 -12.71 -32.43 23.12
N THR A 460 -11.48 -31.93 22.98
CA THR A 460 -10.30 -32.73 22.61
C THR A 460 -9.54 -33.31 23.79
N GLY A 461 -10.07 -33.09 25.01
CA GLY A 461 -9.38 -33.47 26.26
C GLY A 461 -8.10 -32.64 26.50
N GLY A 462 -7.99 -31.44 25.92
CA GLY A 462 -6.83 -30.57 26.04
C GLY A 462 -5.64 -30.99 25.17
N LYS A 463 -5.87 -31.72 24.08
CA LYS A 463 -4.86 -32.09 23.07
C LYS A 463 -5.14 -31.41 21.75
N LEU A 464 -4.12 -30.95 21.06
CA LEU A 464 -4.26 -30.39 19.71
C LEU A 464 -4.79 -31.44 18.74
N GLN A 465 -5.85 -31.08 18.01
CA GLN A 465 -6.54 -31.92 17.04
C GLN A 465 -6.96 -31.08 15.84
N ASP A 466 -6.83 -31.64 14.63
CA ASP A 466 -7.33 -31.04 13.41
C ASP A 466 -8.84 -31.23 13.32
N VAL A 467 -9.57 -30.16 13.03
CA VAL A 467 -11.02 -30.14 12.85
C VAL A 467 -11.36 -29.40 11.55
N THR A 468 -12.47 -29.78 10.93
CA THR A 468 -12.82 -29.27 9.60
C THR A 468 -14.32 -29.03 9.52
N ALA A 469 -14.75 -27.97 8.85
CA ALA A 469 -16.15 -27.67 8.56
C ALA A 469 -16.33 -27.15 7.13
N LYS A 470 -17.49 -27.44 6.51
CA LYS A 470 -17.92 -26.75 5.30
C LYS A 470 -18.37 -25.34 5.66
N LEU A 471 -18.09 -24.38 4.78
CA LEU A 471 -18.61 -23.02 4.88
C LEU A 471 -20.11 -22.99 4.52
N ASN A 472 -20.85 -22.04 5.09
CA ASN A 472 -22.25 -21.81 4.77
C ASN A 472 -22.41 -21.13 3.40
N THR A 473 -21.41 -20.30 3.06
CA THR A 473 -21.35 -19.55 1.81
C THR A 473 -19.90 -19.63 1.32
N SER A 474 -19.73 -19.80 0.02
CA SER A 474 -18.40 -19.61 -0.57
C SER A 474 -17.98 -18.15 -0.45
N VAL A 475 -16.71 -17.97 -0.36
CA VAL A 475 -16.08 -16.66 -0.43
C VAL A 475 -15.06 -16.65 -1.57
N VAL A 476 -15.11 -15.63 -2.41
CA VAL A 476 -14.22 -15.40 -3.55
C VAL A 476 -13.63 -14.00 -3.44
N GLY A 477 -12.49 -13.75 -4.09
CA GLY A 477 -11.85 -12.44 -4.10
C GLY A 477 -11.12 -12.10 -2.80
N LYS A 478 -10.80 -10.83 -2.61
CA LYS A 478 -9.98 -10.34 -1.51
C LYS A 478 -10.83 -9.72 -0.42
N HIS A 479 -10.70 -10.24 0.81
CA HIS A 479 -11.42 -9.80 1.99
C HIS A 479 -10.53 -9.71 3.22
N ASP A 480 -10.91 -8.92 4.20
CA ASP A 480 -10.42 -9.07 5.56
C ASP A 480 -11.14 -10.24 6.23
N LEU A 481 -10.41 -11.06 6.96
CA LEU A 481 -10.93 -12.29 7.57
C LEU A 481 -10.92 -12.18 9.10
N PHE A 482 -12.02 -12.58 9.74
CA PHE A 482 -12.17 -12.53 11.20
C PHE A 482 -12.63 -13.88 11.74
N PHE A 483 -11.97 -14.32 12.82
CA PHE A 483 -12.38 -15.46 13.62
C PHE A 483 -12.88 -14.97 14.97
N VAL A 484 -14.16 -15.13 15.27
CA VAL A 484 -14.78 -14.77 16.54
C VAL A 484 -15.01 -16.03 17.34
N PHE A 485 -14.72 -16.02 18.65
CA PHE A 485 -14.67 -17.18 19.48
C PHE A 485 -15.84 -17.25 20.47
N SER A 486 -16.32 -18.47 20.76
CA SER A 486 -17.45 -18.68 21.69
C SER A 486 -17.03 -18.93 23.13
N GLY A 487 -15.72 -19.16 23.38
CA GLY A 487 -15.17 -19.42 24.74
C GLY A 487 -13.79 -20.06 24.69
N ASP A 488 -13.34 -20.63 25.80
CA ASP A 488 -11.96 -21.06 26.06
C ASP A 488 -11.54 -22.29 25.24
N PHE A 489 -10.51 -22.09 24.45
CA PHE A 489 -9.75 -23.13 23.74
C PHE A 489 -8.39 -22.57 23.31
N GLU A 490 -7.50 -23.45 22.82
CA GLU A 490 -6.22 -23.08 22.20
C GLU A 490 -6.31 -23.25 20.70
N PHE A 491 -5.77 -22.31 19.92
CA PHE A 491 -5.81 -22.30 18.48
C PHE A 491 -4.38 -22.22 17.92
N ASP A 492 -4.01 -23.22 17.09
CA ASP A 492 -2.65 -23.46 16.59
C ASP A 492 -2.45 -22.89 15.17
N HIS A 493 -3.20 -23.43 14.20
CA HIS A 493 -3.15 -22.97 12.82
C HIS A 493 -4.48 -23.21 12.10
N TRP A 494 -4.61 -22.61 10.92
CA TRP A 494 -5.78 -22.77 10.08
C TRP A 494 -5.43 -22.81 8.60
N GLN A 495 -6.38 -23.30 7.79
CA GLN A 495 -6.27 -23.36 6.34
C GLN A 495 -7.65 -23.47 5.73
N PHE A 496 -7.87 -22.82 4.60
CA PHE A 496 -9.02 -23.07 3.75
C PHE A 496 -8.71 -24.09 2.66
N LYS A 497 -9.75 -24.64 2.04
CA LYS A 497 -9.64 -25.47 0.84
C LYS A 497 -10.65 -25.00 -0.18
N THR A 498 -10.28 -25.09 -1.45
CA THR A 498 -11.18 -24.86 -2.57
C THR A 498 -12.28 -25.93 -2.58
N ALA A 499 -13.42 -25.59 -3.18
CA ALA A 499 -14.46 -26.56 -3.44
C ALA A 499 -13.98 -27.63 -4.44
N ASP A 500 -14.43 -28.86 -4.26
CA ASP A 500 -14.25 -29.91 -5.28
C ASP A 500 -15.12 -29.63 -6.52
N ILE A 501 -16.16 -28.78 -6.36
CA ILE A 501 -17.05 -28.29 -7.39
C ILE A 501 -17.21 -26.78 -7.22
N THR A 502 -16.95 -26.03 -8.27
CA THR A 502 -16.97 -24.56 -8.26
C THR A 502 -17.89 -24.02 -9.35
N LEU A 503 -18.50 -22.86 -9.10
CA LEU A 503 -19.12 -22.03 -10.12
C LEU A 503 -18.22 -20.82 -10.37
N LYS A 504 -17.96 -20.53 -11.62
CA LYS A 504 -17.28 -19.31 -12.07
C LYS A 504 -18.25 -18.47 -12.90
N ALA A 505 -18.13 -17.17 -12.78
CA ALA A 505 -18.72 -16.21 -13.69
C ALA A 505 -17.63 -15.67 -14.60
N SER A 506 -17.95 -15.32 -15.85
CA SER A 506 -17.00 -14.70 -16.78
C SER A 506 -16.47 -13.37 -16.25
N ASP A 507 -17.31 -12.66 -15.47
CA ASP A 507 -16.96 -11.46 -14.73
C ASP A 507 -17.88 -11.34 -13.50
N THR A 508 -17.42 -10.63 -12.47
CA THR A 508 -18.21 -10.33 -11.27
C THR A 508 -18.77 -8.90 -11.25
N GLU A 509 -18.30 -8.05 -12.16
CA GLU A 509 -18.87 -6.72 -12.43
C GLU A 509 -19.14 -6.60 -13.91
N ILE A 510 -20.41 -6.50 -14.30
CA ILE A 510 -20.84 -6.41 -15.70
C ILE A 510 -21.78 -5.24 -15.90
N GLU A 511 -21.91 -4.82 -17.16
CA GLU A 511 -22.94 -3.87 -17.56
C GLU A 511 -24.28 -4.58 -17.80
N ASP A 512 -25.39 -3.87 -17.57
CA ASP A 512 -26.72 -4.33 -18.00
C ASP A 512 -26.73 -4.64 -19.50
N HIS A 513 -27.59 -5.53 -19.91
CA HIS A 513 -27.64 -6.06 -21.28
C HIS A 513 -26.38 -6.79 -21.78
N SER A 514 -25.37 -6.99 -20.92
CA SER A 514 -24.23 -7.83 -21.23
C SER A 514 -24.57 -9.31 -21.07
N THR A 515 -23.80 -10.18 -21.75
CA THR A 515 -23.89 -11.62 -21.57
C THR A 515 -22.92 -12.05 -20.47
N LEU A 516 -23.48 -12.65 -19.40
CA LEU A 516 -22.71 -13.31 -18.36
C LEU A 516 -22.60 -14.81 -18.68
N VAL A 517 -21.41 -15.37 -18.68
CA VAL A 517 -21.20 -16.82 -18.81
C VAL A 517 -20.92 -17.41 -17.43
N LEU A 518 -21.71 -18.37 -17.03
CA LEU A 518 -21.52 -19.16 -15.81
C LEU A 518 -20.93 -20.52 -16.18
N THR A 519 -19.82 -20.91 -15.57
CA THR A 519 -19.14 -22.19 -15.80
C THR A 519 -19.07 -22.99 -14.51
N ALA A 520 -19.72 -24.17 -14.47
CA ALA A 520 -19.60 -25.09 -13.33
C ALA A 520 -18.44 -26.08 -13.60
N GLU A 521 -17.41 -26.03 -12.74
CA GLU A 521 -16.23 -26.87 -12.84
C GLU A 521 -16.21 -27.92 -11.73
N THR A 522 -15.60 -29.05 -12.01
CA THR A 522 -15.47 -30.14 -11.03
C THR A 522 -14.14 -30.91 -11.20
N LYS A 523 -13.59 -31.34 -10.05
CA LYS A 523 -12.49 -32.32 -9.99
C LYS A 523 -13.00 -33.77 -9.88
N GLU A 524 -14.32 -33.93 -9.68
CA GLU A 524 -14.99 -35.23 -9.56
C GLU A 524 -15.32 -35.79 -10.94
N ASN A 525 -15.04 -37.10 -11.14
CA ASN A 525 -15.37 -37.78 -12.38
C ASN A 525 -16.82 -38.27 -12.42
N GLY A 526 -17.45 -38.22 -13.62
CA GLY A 526 -18.75 -38.86 -13.86
C GLY A 526 -19.95 -37.94 -13.54
N MET A 527 -19.77 -36.63 -13.53
CA MET A 527 -20.89 -35.71 -13.56
C MET A 527 -21.64 -35.84 -14.90
N GLN A 528 -22.94 -35.62 -14.89
CA GLN A 528 -23.78 -35.79 -16.08
C GLN A 528 -24.67 -34.57 -16.34
N LYS A 529 -24.80 -33.66 -15.36
CA LYS A 529 -25.69 -32.52 -15.48
C LYS A 529 -25.27 -31.40 -14.52
N ALA A 530 -25.40 -30.16 -14.94
CA ALA A 530 -25.38 -28.98 -14.10
C ALA A 530 -26.71 -28.22 -14.21
N ASP A 531 -27.32 -27.93 -13.08
CA ASP A 531 -28.50 -27.07 -12.92
C ASP A 531 -28.04 -25.72 -12.36
N PHE A 532 -28.33 -24.61 -13.03
CA PHE A 532 -27.93 -23.26 -12.60
C PHE A 532 -29.09 -22.53 -11.95
N TYR A 533 -28.81 -21.82 -10.88
CA TYR A 533 -29.80 -21.10 -10.09
C TYR A 533 -29.38 -19.63 -9.92
N LEU A 534 -30.35 -18.74 -9.99
CA LEU A 534 -30.27 -17.38 -9.50
C LEU A 534 -31.04 -17.33 -8.18
N ASP A 535 -30.35 -17.03 -7.09
CA ASP A 535 -30.85 -17.27 -5.74
C ASP A 535 -31.31 -18.74 -5.59
N ASP A 536 -32.58 -18.97 -5.32
CA ASP A 536 -33.14 -20.32 -5.25
C ASP A 536 -33.98 -20.71 -6.50
N ARG A 537 -34.03 -19.88 -7.53
CA ARG A 537 -34.78 -20.11 -8.76
C ARG A 537 -33.87 -20.77 -9.83
N LEU A 538 -34.25 -21.95 -10.30
CA LEU A 538 -33.62 -22.59 -11.45
C LEU A 538 -33.76 -21.70 -12.69
N ILE A 539 -32.63 -21.34 -13.32
CA ILE A 539 -32.58 -20.50 -14.51
C ILE A 539 -32.19 -21.30 -15.77
N GLY A 540 -31.55 -22.45 -15.60
CA GLY A 540 -31.22 -23.33 -16.75
C GLY A 540 -30.47 -24.57 -16.32
N SER A 541 -30.22 -25.46 -17.30
CA SER A 541 -29.47 -26.71 -17.10
C SER A 541 -28.68 -27.08 -18.34
N THR A 542 -27.55 -27.73 -18.17
CA THR A 542 -26.77 -28.34 -19.25
C THR A 542 -26.31 -29.75 -18.88
N THR A 543 -26.15 -30.60 -19.90
CA THR A 543 -25.56 -31.93 -19.80
C THR A 543 -24.23 -32.03 -20.54
N ASP A 544 -23.84 -30.98 -21.23
CA ASP A 544 -22.69 -30.93 -22.11
C ASP A 544 -21.49 -30.31 -21.36
N GLU A 545 -20.31 -30.91 -21.52
CA GLU A 545 -19.05 -30.34 -21.01
C GLU A 545 -18.43 -29.42 -22.08
N PRO A 546 -17.93 -28.24 -21.73
CA PRO A 546 -17.92 -27.64 -20.37
C PRO A 546 -19.34 -27.30 -19.91
N TYR A 547 -19.63 -27.48 -18.61
CA TYR A 547 -20.96 -27.15 -18.04
C TYR A 547 -21.13 -25.64 -17.95
N GLU A 548 -21.59 -25.03 -19.04
CA GLU A 548 -21.73 -23.57 -19.18
C GLU A 548 -23.16 -23.17 -19.42
N MET A 549 -23.48 -21.92 -18.99
CA MET A 549 -24.74 -21.30 -19.24
C MET A 549 -24.57 -19.79 -19.45
N GLU A 550 -25.15 -19.27 -20.52
CA GLU A 550 -25.25 -17.82 -20.76
C GLU A 550 -26.47 -17.24 -20.03
N VAL A 551 -26.25 -16.14 -19.31
CA VAL A 551 -27.32 -15.33 -18.68
C VAL A 551 -27.30 -13.97 -19.37
N ASN A 552 -28.42 -13.57 -19.96
CA ASN A 552 -28.58 -12.33 -20.68
C ASN A 552 -29.62 -11.44 -20.03
N ASP A 553 -29.60 -10.15 -20.37
CA ASP A 553 -30.65 -9.18 -19.99
C ASP A 553 -30.83 -9.06 -18.47
N LEU A 554 -29.74 -9.07 -17.70
CA LEU A 554 -29.79 -8.75 -16.27
C LEU A 554 -30.02 -7.24 -16.10
N GLU A 555 -30.96 -6.88 -15.27
CA GLU A 555 -31.16 -5.48 -14.85
C GLU A 555 -30.09 -5.06 -13.85
N PRO A 556 -29.82 -3.77 -13.67
CA PRO A 556 -28.88 -3.30 -12.65
C PRO A 556 -29.23 -3.80 -11.24
N GLY A 557 -28.25 -4.32 -10.53
CA GLY A 557 -28.43 -4.87 -9.18
C GLY A 557 -27.41 -5.95 -8.81
N ASP A 558 -27.55 -6.47 -7.60
CA ASP A 558 -26.70 -7.54 -7.07
C ASP A 558 -27.37 -8.90 -7.23
N TYR A 559 -26.66 -9.85 -7.80
CA TYR A 559 -27.16 -11.20 -8.09
C TYR A 559 -26.24 -12.24 -7.46
N THR A 560 -26.83 -13.35 -6.98
CA THR A 560 -26.06 -14.49 -6.49
C THR A 560 -26.45 -15.74 -7.28
N PHE A 561 -25.46 -16.31 -7.99
CA PHE A 561 -25.61 -17.52 -8.78
C PHE A 561 -25.03 -18.73 -8.06
N LYS A 562 -25.65 -19.90 -8.23
CA LYS A 562 -25.13 -21.20 -7.81
C LYS A 562 -25.44 -22.27 -8.84
N ALA A 563 -24.72 -23.37 -8.81
CA ALA A 563 -25.03 -24.54 -9.61
C ALA A 563 -25.15 -25.82 -8.76
N VAL A 564 -25.95 -26.75 -9.20
CA VAL A 564 -26.08 -28.09 -8.63
C VAL A 564 -25.67 -29.10 -9.71
N MET A 565 -24.55 -29.77 -9.50
CA MET A 565 -24.09 -30.82 -10.39
C MET A 565 -24.61 -32.19 -9.93
N THR A 566 -25.04 -33.02 -10.88
CA THR A 566 -25.57 -34.36 -10.61
C THR A 566 -24.70 -35.42 -11.31
N ASN A 567 -24.25 -36.41 -10.57
CA ASN A 567 -23.44 -37.52 -11.11
C ASN A 567 -24.31 -38.68 -11.68
N SER A 568 -23.68 -39.67 -12.28
CA SER A 568 -24.31 -40.85 -12.86
C SER A 568 -25.12 -41.72 -11.87
N LYS A 569 -24.93 -41.50 -10.55
CA LYS A 569 -25.67 -42.21 -9.49
C LYS A 569 -26.88 -41.36 -9.02
N GLY A 570 -27.08 -40.15 -9.54
CA GLY A 570 -28.12 -39.22 -9.09
C GLY A 570 -27.78 -38.51 -7.82
N GLU A 571 -26.51 -38.56 -7.37
CA GLU A 571 -26.03 -37.77 -6.22
C GLU A 571 -25.83 -36.32 -6.67
N LYS A 572 -26.27 -35.38 -5.85
CA LYS A 572 -26.26 -33.95 -6.12
C LYS A 572 -25.18 -33.26 -5.30
N PHE A 573 -24.45 -32.38 -5.96
CA PHE A 573 -23.38 -31.58 -5.39
C PHE A 573 -23.64 -30.10 -5.74
N GLU A 574 -23.75 -29.26 -4.74
CA GLU A 574 -24.02 -27.84 -4.89
C GLU A 574 -22.69 -27.07 -4.88
N THR A 575 -22.52 -26.15 -5.84
CA THR A 575 -21.41 -25.23 -5.87
C THR A 575 -21.59 -24.15 -4.80
N ASN A 576 -20.55 -23.41 -4.58
CA ASN A 576 -20.62 -22.15 -3.86
C ASN A 576 -21.39 -21.10 -4.67
N GLY A 577 -21.94 -20.10 -3.99
CA GLY A 577 -22.52 -18.93 -4.64
C GLY A 577 -21.45 -18.05 -5.26
N VAL A 578 -21.74 -17.48 -6.43
CA VAL A 578 -20.97 -16.41 -7.05
C VAL A 578 -21.84 -15.16 -7.10
N SER A 579 -21.36 -14.08 -6.51
CA SER A 579 -22.03 -12.79 -6.55
C SER A 579 -21.56 -12.01 -7.77
N VAL A 580 -22.49 -11.41 -8.50
CA VAL A 580 -22.26 -10.56 -9.67
C VAL A 580 -22.98 -9.25 -9.47
N HIS A 581 -22.27 -8.16 -9.58
CA HIS A 581 -22.82 -6.81 -9.61
C HIS A 581 -23.09 -6.39 -11.05
N VAL A 582 -24.33 -5.99 -11.37
CA VAL A 582 -24.71 -5.46 -12.68
C VAL A 582 -24.91 -3.96 -12.54
N ARG A 583 -24.10 -3.19 -13.23
CA ARG A 583 -24.20 -1.73 -13.28
C ARG A 583 -24.92 -1.27 -14.54
N ILE A 584 -25.42 -0.05 -14.54
CA ILE A 584 -25.94 0.60 -15.74
C ILE A 584 -24.78 0.75 -16.75
N ALA A 585 -24.97 0.33 -18.00
CA ALA A 585 -23.99 0.58 -19.05
C ALA A 585 -23.80 2.08 -19.27
N GLN A 586 -22.54 2.48 -19.51
CA GLN A 586 -22.28 3.88 -19.84
C GLN A 586 -23.01 4.28 -21.11
N GLY A 587 -23.71 5.40 -21.06
CA GLY A 587 -24.43 5.94 -22.21
C GLY A 587 -24.93 7.35 -21.98
N PRO A 588 -25.39 8.01 -23.07
CA PRO A 588 -25.81 9.40 -23.00
C PRO A 588 -27.04 9.58 -22.12
N PHE A 589 -26.99 10.63 -21.27
CA PHE A 589 -28.10 10.98 -20.38
C PHE A 589 -29.43 11.09 -21.18
N GLU A 590 -30.49 10.45 -20.67
CA GLU A 590 -31.80 10.31 -21.35
C GLU A 590 -31.74 9.70 -22.78
N GLY A 591 -30.63 9.01 -23.12
CA GLY A 591 -30.41 8.44 -24.44
C GLY A 591 -30.09 9.49 -25.54
N ILE A 592 -29.79 10.74 -25.15
CA ILE A 592 -29.58 11.85 -26.09
C ILE A 592 -28.07 12.05 -26.31
N VAL A 593 -27.57 11.57 -27.45
CA VAL A 593 -26.19 11.81 -27.88
C VAL A 593 -25.98 13.29 -28.18
N GLN A 594 -25.00 13.91 -27.53
CA GLN A 594 -24.64 15.30 -27.76
C GLN A 594 -23.98 15.47 -29.15
N LYS A 595 -24.21 16.57 -29.83
CA LYS A 595 -23.69 16.77 -31.20
C LYS A 595 -22.71 17.91 -31.28
N LEU A 596 -21.62 17.70 -32.02
CA LEU A 596 -20.69 18.74 -32.39
C LEU A 596 -20.71 19.01 -33.89
N PRO A 597 -20.82 20.28 -34.34
CA PRO A 597 -20.86 21.51 -33.53
C PRO A 597 -22.14 21.65 -32.70
N GLY A 598 -22.02 22.21 -31.50
CA GLY A 598 -23.14 22.39 -30.58
C GLY A 598 -22.70 22.82 -29.18
N THR A 599 -23.65 22.89 -28.29
CA THR A 599 -23.43 23.19 -26.85
C THR A 599 -23.74 21.95 -26.03
N ILE A 600 -22.88 21.62 -25.12
CA ILE A 600 -23.00 20.55 -24.12
C ILE A 600 -23.34 21.22 -22.80
N GLU A 601 -24.52 20.99 -22.28
CA GLU A 601 -24.88 21.37 -20.92
C GLU A 601 -24.21 20.37 -19.97
N VAL A 602 -23.38 20.87 -19.04
CA VAL A 602 -22.45 20.01 -18.29
C VAL A 602 -23.14 19.06 -17.31
N GLU A 603 -24.32 19.42 -16.83
CA GLU A 603 -25.15 18.53 -15.99
C GLU A 603 -25.72 17.31 -16.74
N ARG A 604 -25.61 17.27 -18.06
CA ARG A 604 -26.08 16.17 -18.91
C ARG A 604 -24.98 15.16 -19.24
N PHE A 605 -24.08 14.92 -18.28
CA PHE A 605 -23.07 13.88 -18.40
C PHE A 605 -23.72 12.48 -18.48
N ASP A 606 -22.96 11.51 -18.99
CA ASP A 606 -23.44 10.16 -19.24
C ASP A 606 -23.97 9.48 -17.97
N VAL A 607 -24.86 8.51 -18.11
CA VAL A 607 -25.19 7.51 -17.09
C VAL A 607 -24.16 6.39 -17.14
N GLY A 608 -23.99 5.64 -16.04
CA GLY A 608 -23.04 4.53 -15.97
C GLY A 608 -22.40 4.39 -14.59
N GLY A 609 -22.54 5.42 -13.75
CA GLY A 609 -22.09 5.42 -12.36
C GLY A 609 -20.67 5.94 -12.15
N ASP A 610 -20.32 6.07 -10.88
CA ASP A 610 -19.03 6.55 -10.39
C ASP A 610 -17.87 5.65 -10.85
N GLY A 611 -16.79 6.29 -11.31
CA GLY A 611 -15.62 5.61 -11.88
C GLY A 611 -15.79 5.12 -13.33
N PHE A 612 -16.99 5.28 -13.94
CA PHE A 612 -17.26 4.84 -15.32
C PHE A 612 -17.76 5.97 -16.24
N ALA A 613 -18.75 6.72 -15.82
CA ALA A 613 -19.30 7.86 -16.57
C ALA A 613 -18.90 9.20 -15.94
N PHE A 614 -18.51 9.18 -14.70
CA PHE A 614 -18.00 10.31 -13.94
C PHE A 614 -17.19 9.82 -12.75
N TYR A 615 -16.44 10.71 -12.14
CA TYR A 615 -15.82 10.50 -10.84
C TYR A 615 -16.00 11.77 -10.01
N ASP A 616 -16.58 11.61 -8.83
CA ASP A 616 -16.73 12.64 -7.81
C ASP A 616 -16.02 12.22 -6.52
N SER A 617 -15.36 13.14 -5.87
CA SER A 617 -14.50 12.85 -4.71
C SER A 617 -15.26 12.67 -3.39
N ASP A 618 -16.56 13.01 -3.37
CA ASP A 618 -17.45 12.79 -2.23
C ASP A 618 -18.72 11.99 -2.63
N ASN A 619 -19.58 11.68 -1.68
CA ASN A 619 -20.75 10.84 -1.91
C ASN A 619 -22.08 11.62 -1.88
N ALA A 620 -22.06 12.94 -2.12
CA ALA A 620 -23.23 13.78 -2.02
C ALA A 620 -23.29 14.81 -3.12
N ASN A 621 -24.42 14.93 -3.83
CA ASN A 621 -24.71 16.10 -4.66
C ASN A 621 -24.98 17.30 -3.73
N ASN A 622 -23.95 18.12 -3.47
CA ASN A 622 -24.03 19.28 -2.56
C ASN A 622 -24.94 20.38 -3.09
N GLY A 623 -25.19 20.43 -4.40
CA GLY A 623 -26.17 21.31 -5.02
C GLY A 623 -27.61 20.81 -4.90
N GLY A 624 -27.80 19.51 -4.81
CA GLY A 624 -29.06 18.82 -4.55
C GLY A 624 -30.09 18.93 -5.66
N GLU A 625 -29.68 19.15 -6.91
CA GLU A 625 -30.57 19.43 -8.04
C GLU A 625 -30.39 18.41 -9.19
N MET A 626 -31.41 18.22 -9.99
CA MET A 626 -31.50 17.49 -11.25
C MET A 626 -31.23 15.98 -11.21
N ARG A 627 -30.17 15.52 -10.56
CA ARG A 627 -29.70 14.11 -10.57
C ARG A 627 -29.50 13.58 -9.15
N ASP A 628 -29.70 12.27 -8.98
CA ASP A 628 -29.55 11.61 -7.66
C ASP A 628 -28.12 11.07 -7.43
N GLU A 629 -27.23 11.14 -8.45
CA GLU A 629 -25.82 10.79 -8.33
C GLU A 629 -25.07 11.84 -7.49
N GLN A 630 -23.85 11.54 -7.08
CA GLN A 630 -23.03 12.38 -6.20
C GLN A 630 -22.50 13.67 -6.83
N VAL A 631 -22.55 13.80 -8.16
CA VAL A 631 -22.02 14.99 -8.87
C VAL A 631 -22.78 16.27 -8.47
N ASP A 632 -22.05 17.30 -8.13
CA ASP A 632 -22.54 18.55 -7.54
C ASP A 632 -23.24 19.47 -8.54
N ILE A 633 -24.54 19.40 -8.65
CA ILE A 633 -25.39 20.17 -9.57
C ILE A 633 -26.23 21.19 -8.81
N LYS A 634 -26.17 22.45 -9.24
CA LYS A 634 -26.90 23.58 -8.68
C LYS A 634 -27.78 24.26 -9.72
N ALA A 635 -28.99 24.66 -9.35
CA ALA A 635 -29.85 25.47 -10.20
C ALA A 635 -29.24 26.84 -10.52
N PHE A 636 -29.21 27.22 -11.79
CA PHE A 636 -28.64 28.46 -12.27
C PHE A 636 -29.39 28.98 -13.51
N ASN A 637 -29.81 30.25 -13.50
CA ASN A 637 -30.42 30.98 -14.62
C ASN A 637 -31.57 30.27 -15.37
N GLY A 638 -32.30 29.38 -14.68
CA GLY A 638 -33.39 28.58 -15.27
C GLY A 638 -32.94 27.27 -15.91
N GLY A 639 -31.66 26.91 -15.79
CA GLY A 639 -30.98 25.65 -16.06
C GLY A 639 -30.22 25.20 -14.84
N TYR A 640 -29.07 24.55 -15.05
CA TYR A 640 -28.22 24.02 -14.00
C TYR A 640 -26.75 24.31 -14.32
N LYS A 641 -25.87 24.20 -13.33
CA LYS A 641 -24.42 24.23 -13.47
C LYS A 641 -23.76 23.25 -12.50
N LEU A 642 -22.55 22.84 -12.79
CA LEU A 642 -21.68 22.12 -11.88
C LEU A 642 -20.98 23.10 -10.95
N GLY A 643 -20.81 22.70 -9.70
CA GLY A 643 -20.06 23.46 -8.69
C GLY A 643 -19.27 22.54 -7.78
N TRP A 644 -18.66 23.09 -6.73
CA TRP A 644 -17.86 22.38 -5.73
C TRP A 644 -16.75 21.49 -6.30
N THR A 645 -16.34 21.69 -7.56
CA THR A 645 -15.37 20.87 -8.27
C THR A 645 -14.06 20.68 -7.51
N VAL A 646 -13.58 19.45 -7.43
CA VAL A 646 -12.34 19.07 -6.76
C VAL A 646 -11.36 18.45 -7.75
N LYS A 647 -10.07 18.75 -7.59
CA LYS A 647 -9.00 18.24 -8.43
C LYS A 647 -9.05 16.71 -8.60
N GLY A 648 -9.03 16.26 -9.84
CA GLY A 648 -9.07 14.84 -10.20
C GLY A 648 -10.48 14.31 -10.48
N GLU A 649 -11.54 15.10 -10.27
CA GLU A 649 -12.88 14.78 -10.72
C GLU A 649 -13.00 14.90 -12.23
N TRP A 650 -13.91 14.12 -12.81
CA TRP A 650 -14.16 14.16 -14.24
C TRP A 650 -15.57 13.69 -14.59
N LEU A 651 -16.03 14.12 -15.76
CA LEU A 651 -17.36 13.82 -16.33
C LEU A 651 -17.23 13.44 -17.79
N GLU A 652 -17.93 12.41 -18.22
CA GLU A 652 -17.94 11.94 -19.59
C GLU A 652 -19.28 12.22 -20.29
N TYR A 653 -19.20 12.42 -21.60
CA TYR A 653 -20.32 12.73 -22.47
C TYR A 653 -20.20 11.94 -23.76
N THR A 654 -21.20 11.12 -24.08
CA THR A 654 -21.31 10.50 -25.41
C THR A 654 -21.68 11.55 -26.43
N ILE A 655 -20.76 11.81 -27.36
CA ILE A 655 -20.91 12.81 -28.40
C ILE A 655 -20.87 12.21 -29.80
N ASP A 656 -21.46 12.93 -30.78
CA ASP A 656 -21.34 12.62 -32.23
C ASP A 656 -20.78 13.84 -32.93
N ILE A 657 -19.55 13.73 -33.44
CA ILE A 657 -18.87 14.80 -34.19
C ILE A 657 -19.29 14.68 -35.67
N GLU A 658 -20.13 15.62 -36.15
CA GLU A 658 -20.67 15.57 -37.53
C GLU A 658 -19.60 15.77 -38.58
N LYS A 659 -18.56 16.57 -38.30
CA LYS A 659 -17.51 16.90 -39.25
C LYS A 659 -16.13 16.92 -38.61
N ALA A 660 -15.18 16.18 -39.18
CA ALA A 660 -13.80 16.19 -38.74
C ALA A 660 -13.16 17.58 -38.91
N GLY A 661 -12.30 17.99 -37.98
CA GLY A 661 -11.55 19.24 -38.03
C GLY A 661 -11.16 19.80 -36.72
N ILE A 662 -10.63 21.03 -36.72
CA ILE A 662 -10.31 21.79 -35.50
C ILE A 662 -11.55 22.57 -35.11
N TYR A 663 -11.88 22.58 -33.83
CA TYR A 663 -12.99 23.34 -33.29
C TYR A 663 -12.47 24.49 -32.41
N GLU A 664 -13.11 25.62 -32.48
CA GLU A 664 -13.05 26.64 -31.42
C GLU A 664 -14.05 26.23 -30.35
N TRP A 665 -13.56 26.05 -29.14
CA TRP A 665 -14.41 25.73 -28.00
C TRP A 665 -14.49 26.92 -27.05
N SER A 666 -15.60 27.06 -26.37
CA SER A 666 -15.75 27.97 -25.24
C SER A 666 -16.54 27.28 -24.13
N ALA A 667 -16.30 27.71 -22.89
CA ALA A 667 -17.00 27.23 -21.69
C ALA A 667 -17.37 28.43 -20.81
N LEU A 668 -18.52 28.38 -20.19
CA LEU A 668 -18.99 29.41 -19.28
C LEU A 668 -18.65 28.99 -17.85
N VAL A 669 -17.75 29.71 -17.18
CA VAL A 669 -17.18 29.36 -15.89
C VAL A 669 -17.17 30.51 -14.91
N SER A 670 -17.14 30.21 -13.61
CA SER A 670 -16.91 31.19 -12.52
C SER A 670 -16.06 30.58 -11.42
N THR A 671 -15.35 31.41 -10.69
CA THR A 671 -14.54 30.98 -9.53
C THR A 671 -14.13 32.20 -8.70
N ASP A 672 -13.82 31.98 -7.43
CA ASP A 672 -13.11 32.88 -6.55
C ASP A 672 -11.64 32.46 -6.32
N ASN A 673 -11.16 31.42 -7.06
CA ASN A 673 -9.84 30.84 -6.94
C ASN A 673 -8.96 31.17 -8.17
N ASP A 674 -7.79 31.76 -7.98
CA ASP A 674 -6.84 32.10 -9.05
C ASP A 674 -6.19 30.91 -9.77
N ASN A 675 -6.29 29.70 -9.19
CA ASN A 675 -5.64 28.49 -9.72
C ASN A 675 -6.60 27.49 -10.36
N ALA A 676 -7.91 27.67 -10.17
CA ALA A 676 -8.91 26.76 -10.71
C ALA A 676 -8.73 26.52 -12.22
N SER A 677 -8.74 25.29 -12.66
CA SER A 677 -8.46 24.94 -14.06
C SER A 677 -9.00 23.56 -14.44
N PHE A 678 -9.21 23.37 -15.73
CA PHE A 678 -9.69 22.14 -16.33
C PHE A 678 -9.13 21.95 -17.74
N HIS A 679 -9.27 20.76 -18.29
CA HIS A 679 -9.05 20.46 -19.71
C HIS A 679 -10.10 19.49 -20.24
N LEU A 680 -10.09 19.29 -21.57
CA LEU A 680 -10.97 18.36 -22.25
C LEU A 680 -10.16 17.27 -22.92
N GLU A 681 -10.66 16.04 -22.82
CA GLU A 681 -10.13 14.85 -23.49
C GLU A 681 -11.18 14.27 -24.45
N LEU A 682 -10.73 13.55 -25.46
CA LEU A 682 -11.58 12.77 -26.37
C LEU A 682 -11.01 11.36 -26.47
N ASP A 683 -11.81 10.35 -26.10
CA ASP A 683 -11.38 8.95 -26.04
C ASP A 683 -10.09 8.79 -25.22
N ASP A 684 -10.04 9.41 -24.03
CA ASP A 684 -8.92 9.47 -23.07
C ASP A 684 -7.64 10.18 -23.58
N GLU A 685 -7.71 10.91 -24.70
CA GLU A 685 -6.58 11.70 -25.20
C GLU A 685 -6.87 13.19 -25.07
N PRO A 686 -5.97 14.01 -24.50
CA PRO A 686 -6.18 15.46 -24.35
C PRO A 686 -6.40 16.16 -25.70
N ILE A 687 -7.48 16.92 -25.81
CA ILE A 687 -7.80 17.73 -26.99
C ILE A 687 -7.64 19.22 -26.78
N THR A 688 -7.46 19.65 -25.53
CA THR A 688 -7.19 21.07 -25.19
C THR A 688 -5.99 21.16 -24.25
N ASP A 689 -5.37 22.33 -24.19
CA ASP A 689 -4.46 22.67 -23.10
C ASP A 689 -5.25 22.87 -21.80
N VAL A 690 -4.57 22.71 -20.65
CA VAL A 690 -5.13 23.06 -19.33
C VAL A 690 -5.51 24.53 -19.32
N THR A 691 -6.78 24.81 -19.09
CA THR A 691 -7.35 26.16 -19.17
C THR A 691 -7.77 26.64 -17.78
N LYS A 692 -7.34 27.84 -17.41
CA LYS A 692 -7.75 28.46 -16.15
C LYS A 692 -9.16 29.03 -16.25
N ALA A 693 -9.98 28.72 -15.24
CA ALA A 693 -11.23 29.44 -15.03
C ALA A 693 -10.94 30.93 -14.68
N THR A 694 -11.73 31.80 -15.21
CA THR A 694 -11.57 33.26 -14.92
C THR A 694 -12.05 33.54 -13.50
N ASN A 695 -11.15 34.03 -12.64
CA ASN A 695 -11.53 34.48 -11.29
C ASN A 695 -12.40 35.76 -11.40
N THR A 696 -13.66 35.64 -11.03
CA THR A 696 -14.66 36.73 -11.02
C THR A 696 -14.93 37.22 -9.60
N GLY A 697 -14.45 36.50 -8.57
CA GLY A 697 -14.72 36.77 -7.17
C GLY A 697 -16.17 36.51 -6.75
N ASP A 698 -16.97 35.92 -7.63
CA ASP A 698 -18.38 35.56 -7.40
C ASP A 698 -18.73 34.28 -8.19
N TRP A 699 -19.36 33.33 -7.54
CA TRP A 699 -19.72 32.05 -8.11
C TRP A 699 -20.84 32.15 -9.16
N ASP A 700 -21.65 33.22 -9.13
CA ASP A 700 -22.74 33.42 -10.06
C ASP A 700 -22.41 34.47 -11.15
N ASP A 701 -21.26 35.17 -11.09
CA ASP A 701 -20.75 36.03 -12.18
C ASP A 701 -19.88 35.20 -13.15
N MET A 702 -20.51 34.50 -14.06
CA MET A 702 -19.82 33.60 -14.99
C MET A 702 -19.22 34.36 -16.17
N LYS A 703 -18.04 33.87 -16.65
CA LYS A 703 -17.31 34.39 -17.79
C LYS A 703 -16.93 33.26 -18.75
N GLU A 704 -16.92 33.60 -20.02
CA GLU A 704 -16.50 32.72 -21.09
C GLU A 704 -14.97 32.57 -21.10
N VAL A 705 -14.47 31.32 -21.15
CA VAL A 705 -13.09 30.99 -21.49
C VAL A 705 -13.13 30.21 -22.80
N SER A 706 -12.11 30.31 -23.64
CA SER A 706 -12.12 29.66 -24.95
C SER A 706 -10.72 29.24 -25.41
N GLY A 707 -10.68 28.33 -26.39
CA GLY A 707 -9.45 27.85 -27.00
C GLY A 707 -9.70 27.09 -28.29
N LEU A 708 -8.71 26.37 -28.76
CA LEU A 708 -8.81 25.50 -29.92
C LEU A 708 -8.60 24.06 -29.49
N THR A 709 -9.34 23.14 -30.13
CA THR A 709 -9.07 21.71 -29.98
C THR A 709 -7.89 21.29 -30.86
N THR A 710 -7.35 20.11 -30.59
CA THR A 710 -6.61 19.34 -31.61
C THR A 710 -7.53 18.98 -32.79
N GLU A 711 -7.03 18.34 -33.84
CA GLU A 711 -7.88 17.90 -34.98
C GLU A 711 -8.75 16.70 -34.52
N LEU A 712 -10.07 16.91 -34.47
CA LEU A 712 -11.04 15.89 -34.07
C LEU A 712 -11.50 15.08 -35.29
N LYS A 713 -11.77 13.78 -35.07
CA LYS A 713 -12.33 12.90 -36.10
C LYS A 713 -13.86 12.94 -36.03
N SER A 714 -14.54 12.72 -37.16
CA SER A 714 -16.00 12.57 -37.18
C SER A 714 -16.43 11.19 -36.67
N GLY A 715 -17.62 11.13 -36.07
CA GLY A 715 -18.22 9.91 -35.54
C GLY A 715 -18.55 10.03 -34.04
N LYS A 716 -18.92 8.89 -33.44
CA LYS A 716 -19.20 8.81 -32.02
C LYS A 716 -17.92 8.71 -31.22
N HIS A 717 -17.85 9.47 -30.15
CA HIS A 717 -16.69 9.58 -29.25
C HIS A 717 -17.18 9.81 -27.82
N ILE A 718 -16.30 9.63 -26.86
CA ILE A 718 -16.48 10.02 -25.45
C ILE A 718 -15.66 11.30 -25.23
N LEU A 719 -16.35 12.39 -24.92
CA LEU A 719 -15.71 13.63 -24.45
C LEU A 719 -15.63 13.57 -22.92
N LYS A 720 -14.49 13.93 -22.35
CA LYS A 720 -14.27 13.98 -20.91
C LYS A 720 -13.88 15.41 -20.49
N LEU A 721 -14.56 15.94 -19.49
CA LEU A 721 -14.17 17.15 -18.75
C LEU A 721 -13.39 16.73 -17.52
N VAL A 722 -12.16 17.19 -17.39
CA VAL A 722 -11.25 16.84 -16.28
C VAL A 722 -10.92 18.07 -15.44
N VAL A 723 -11.09 17.98 -14.13
CA VAL A 723 -10.75 19.03 -13.17
C VAL A 723 -9.26 18.95 -12.80
N ASP A 724 -8.45 19.90 -13.28
CA ASP A 724 -7.01 19.95 -12.99
C ASP A 724 -6.69 20.62 -11.66
N GLU A 725 -7.39 21.69 -11.32
CA GLU A 725 -7.30 22.38 -10.03
C GLU A 725 -8.69 22.83 -9.56
N SER A 726 -8.95 22.63 -8.27
CA SER A 726 -10.26 22.70 -7.62
C SER A 726 -10.93 24.07 -7.63
N TYR A 727 -12.23 24.06 -7.40
CA TYR A 727 -13.08 25.19 -7.07
C TYR A 727 -13.35 26.15 -8.22
N PHE A 728 -14.10 25.67 -9.21
CA PHE A 728 -14.80 26.48 -10.20
C PHE A 728 -16.20 25.92 -10.44
N ASP A 729 -17.12 26.77 -10.86
CA ASP A 729 -18.41 26.37 -11.41
C ASP A 729 -18.36 26.43 -12.94
N ILE A 730 -19.09 25.55 -13.61
CA ILE A 730 -19.18 25.49 -15.06
C ILE A 730 -20.62 25.17 -15.47
N ASP A 731 -21.13 25.90 -16.49
CA ASP A 731 -22.52 25.81 -16.95
C ASP A 731 -22.61 25.00 -18.25
N TRP A 732 -21.87 25.39 -19.29
CA TRP A 732 -21.86 24.70 -20.55
C TRP A 732 -20.49 24.75 -21.25
N ILE A 733 -20.31 23.83 -22.24
CA ILE A 733 -19.18 23.80 -23.16
C ILE A 733 -19.71 23.83 -24.59
N LYS A 734 -19.29 24.81 -25.37
CA LYS A 734 -19.72 25.00 -26.77
C LYS A 734 -18.58 24.72 -27.72
N PHE A 735 -18.89 24.08 -28.84
CA PHE A 735 -17.96 23.82 -29.93
C PHE A 735 -18.45 24.37 -31.23
N GLU A 736 -17.65 25.15 -31.93
CA GLU A 736 -17.91 25.68 -33.26
C GLU A 736 -16.77 25.28 -34.21
N PRO A 737 -17.07 24.84 -35.47
CA PRO A 737 -16.02 24.50 -36.39
C PRO A 737 -15.17 25.72 -36.67
N LYS A 738 -13.86 25.55 -36.59
CA LYS A 738 -12.96 26.60 -37.05
C LYS A 738 -13.03 26.68 -38.55
N ASP A 739 -13.67 27.73 -39.10
CA ASP A 739 -13.75 27.92 -40.54
C ASP A 739 -12.36 27.88 -41.17
N ALA A 740 -12.16 26.97 -42.14
CA ALA A 740 -10.90 26.83 -42.87
C ALA A 740 -10.48 28.11 -43.62
N THR A 741 -11.36 29.10 -43.64
CA THR A 741 -11.14 30.40 -44.30
C THR A 741 -10.38 31.41 -43.44
N ASN A 742 -10.13 31.15 -42.16
CA ASN A 742 -9.46 32.08 -41.26
C ASN A 742 -8.09 31.65 -40.74
N THR A 743 -7.49 30.57 -41.25
CA THR A 743 -6.12 30.17 -40.92
C THR A 743 -5.09 30.55 -41.98
N MET A 744 -5.21 31.70 -42.60
CA MET A 744 -4.05 32.43 -43.06
C MET A 744 -3.97 33.69 -42.20
N SER A 745 -3.30 33.60 -41.06
CA SER A 745 -2.83 34.79 -40.40
C SER A 745 -2.01 35.57 -41.43
N ILE A 746 -2.53 36.69 -41.81
CA ILE A 746 -1.86 37.63 -42.69
C ILE A 746 -0.48 37.87 -42.14
N VAL A 747 0.47 37.37 -42.87
CA VAL A 747 1.88 37.66 -42.73
C VAL A 747 2.06 39.11 -42.40
N SER A 748 2.79 39.36 -41.35
CA SER A 748 3.32 40.72 -41.11
C SER A 748 3.94 41.20 -42.41
N GLU A 749 3.73 42.43 -42.82
CA GLU A 749 4.25 43.09 -44.07
C GLU A 749 5.78 42.92 -44.27
N LYS A 750 6.46 42.13 -43.54
CA LYS A 750 7.91 41.95 -43.52
C LYS A 750 8.43 40.73 -44.33
N ILE A 751 7.69 39.64 -44.48
CA ILE A 751 8.18 38.48 -45.25
C ILE A 751 7.88 38.64 -46.72
N LYS A 752 8.89 38.58 -47.59
CA LYS A 752 8.76 38.65 -49.03
C LYS A 752 9.51 37.52 -49.70
N VAL A 753 8.87 36.97 -50.71
CA VAL A 753 9.47 35.94 -51.60
C VAL A 753 9.83 36.62 -52.91
N VAL A 754 11.10 36.62 -53.28
CA VAL A 754 11.63 37.30 -54.42
C VAL A 754 12.61 36.43 -55.19
N PRO A 755 12.66 36.52 -56.54
CA PRO A 755 11.72 37.20 -57.42
C PRO A 755 10.39 36.44 -57.50
N ASN A 756 9.30 37.11 -57.67
CA ASN A 756 8.00 36.51 -57.99
C ASN A 756 7.29 37.37 -59.05
N PRO A 757 7.19 36.94 -60.33
CA PRO A 757 7.52 35.59 -60.88
C PRO A 757 9.01 35.26 -60.89
N ALA A 758 9.37 33.97 -60.79
CA ALA A 758 10.74 33.44 -60.70
C ALA A 758 11.07 32.56 -61.91
N THR A 759 12.33 32.48 -62.30
CA THR A 759 12.86 31.56 -63.35
C THR A 759 13.84 30.56 -62.75
N ASP A 760 14.80 31.02 -61.96
CA ASP A 760 15.94 30.21 -61.50
C ASP A 760 15.91 29.88 -60.00
N TYR A 761 15.40 30.77 -59.16
CA TYR A 761 15.33 30.58 -57.70
C TYR A 761 14.23 31.43 -57.05
N LEU A 762 13.82 31.04 -55.87
CA LEU A 762 13.01 31.84 -54.95
C LEU A 762 13.80 32.06 -53.65
N LYS A 763 13.80 33.30 -53.16
CA LYS A 763 14.48 33.70 -51.94
C LYS A 763 13.49 34.39 -50.99
N VAL A 764 13.53 33.95 -49.73
CA VAL A 764 12.74 34.56 -48.65
C VAL A 764 13.55 35.69 -47.99
N THR A 765 12.95 36.87 -47.87
CA THR A 765 13.54 38.05 -47.25
C THR A 765 12.59 38.58 -46.17
N GLY A 766 13.14 39.35 -45.22
CA GLY A 766 12.37 39.95 -44.12
C GLY A 766 12.18 39.07 -42.86
N ILE A 767 12.79 37.86 -42.88
CA ILE A 767 12.82 36.95 -41.72
C ILE A 767 14.17 36.27 -41.58
N ASP A 768 14.67 36.09 -40.35
CA ASP A 768 16.01 35.57 -40.08
C ASP A 768 16.09 34.07 -39.82
N ASN A 769 15.10 33.44 -39.24
CA ASN A 769 15.13 32.07 -38.77
C ASN A 769 14.25 31.12 -39.64
N VAL A 770 14.61 30.95 -40.96
CA VAL A 770 13.97 29.95 -41.80
C VAL A 770 14.56 28.56 -41.48
N ILE A 771 13.69 27.61 -41.10
CA ILE A 771 14.08 26.23 -40.81
C ILE A 771 13.96 25.36 -42.09
N LYS A 772 12.92 25.61 -42.88
CA LYS A 772 12.66 24.83 -44.10
C LYS A 772 11.78 25.63 -45.09
N LEU A 773 12.14 25.57 -46.36
CA LEU A 773 11.29 25.96 -47.47
C LEU A 773 10.73 24.73 -48.16
N GLU A 774 9.47 24.72 -48.52
CA GLU A 774 8.82 23.66 -49.27
C GLU A 774 7.93 24.24 -50.35
N LEU A 775 8.26 23.93 -51.59
CA LEU A 775 7.50 24.33 -52.76
C LEU A 775 6.48 23.26 -53.11
N THR A 776 5.19 23.57 -53.10
CA THR A 776 4.10 22.63 -53.36
C THR A 776 3.31 23.05 -54.62
N ASN A 777 2.81 22.07 -55.37
CA ASN A 777 1.91 22.31 -56.50
C ASN A 777 0.46 22.62 -56.02
N SER A 778 -0.46 22.84 -56.94
CA SER A 778 -1.87 23.12 -56.68
C SER A 778 -2.62 21.97 -56.00
N GLU A 779 -2.08 20.75 -55.98
CA GLU A 779 -2.62 19.56 -55.33
C GLU A 779 -2.02 19.36 -53.92
N GLY A 780 -1.18 20.30 -53.44
CA GLY A 780 -0.53 20.21 -52.15
C GLY A 780 0.69 19.29 -52.07
N ARG A 781 1.10 18.68 -53.19
CA ARG A 781 2.25 17.78 -53.23
C ARG A 781 3.57 18.58 -53.22
N ALA A 782 4.50 18.26 -52.36
CA ALA A 782 5.81 18.86 -52.29
C ALA A 782 6.63 18.52 -53.56
N ILE A 783 7.15 19.54 -54.25
CA ILE A 783 7.96 19.45 -55.46
C ILE A 783 9.44 19.62 -55.15
N LEU A 784 9.78 20.59 -54.31
CA LEU A 784 11.14 20.86 -53.85
C LEU A 784 11.16 21.30 -52.43
N THR A 785 12.29 21.03 -51.72
CA THR A 785 12.53 21.50 -50.37
C THR A 785 13.95 22.08 -50.23
N SER A 786 14.12 23.07 -49.36
CA SER A 786 15.40 23.64 -49.00
C SER A 786 15.42 23.97 -47.51
N ASN A 787 16.56 23.79 -46.83
CA ASN A 787 16.74 24.24 -45.46
C ASN A 787 17.44 25.62 -45.37
N ASP A 788 17.68 26.24 -46.55
CA ASP A 788 18.23 27.60 -46.65
C ASP A 788 17.10 28.59 -46.98
N LYS A 789 17.39 29.90 -46.85
CA LYS A 789 16.46 30.99 -47.24
C LYS A 789 16.22 31.08 -48.78
N GLU A 790 16.85 30.21 -49.55
CA GLU A 790 16.76 30.14 -50.99
C GLU A 790 16.43 28.74 -51.49
N ILE A 791 15.56 28.60 -52.50
CA ILE A 791 15.24 27.36 -53.14
C ILE A 791 15.44 27.52 -54.68
N ARG A 792 16.26 26.65 -55.29
CA ARG A 792 16.55 26.69 -56.69
C ARG A 792 15.51 25.88 -57.48
N LEU A 793 15.10 26.41 -58.61
CA LEU A 793 13.98 25.91 -59.44
C LEU A 793 14.40 25.03 -60.61
N ASN A 794 15.65 24.54 -60.63
CA ASN A 794 16.24 23.75 -61.72
C ASN A 794 15.44 22.47 -62.03
N SER A 795 14.43 22.47 -62.79
CA SER A 795 13.53 21.34 -63.14
C SER A 795 12.08 21.50 -62.73
N VAL A 796 11.69 22.66 -62.24
CA VAL A 796 10.30 22.95 -61.97
C VAL A 796 9.64 23.50 -63.19
N THR A 797 8.50 22.91 -63.62
CA THR A 797 7.73 23.36 -64.79
C THR A 797 7.09 24.73 -64.49
N PRO A 798 7.01 25.61 -65.56
CA PRO A 798 6.27 26.85 -65.38
C PRO A 798 4.85 26.63 -64.90
N GLY A 799 4.44 27.44 -63.91
CA GLY A 799 3.15 27.27 -63.29
C GLY A 799 2.96 28.04 -61.96
N LEU A 800 1.81 27.82 -61.35
CA LEU A 800 1.48 28.40 -60.04
C LEU A 800 1.78 27.41 -58.94
N TYR A 801 2.51 27.84 -57.93
CA TYR A 801 2.95 27.06 -56.79
C TYR A 801 2.70 27.81 -55.49
N ILE A 802 2.75 27.09 -54.36
CA ILE A 802 2.75 27.64 -53.02
C ILE A 802 4.11 27.32 -52.35
N LEU A 803 4.81 28.34 -51.88
CA LEU A 803 6.01 28.21 -51.08
C LEU A 803 5.64 28.26 -49.58
N LYS A 804 5.79 27.17 -48.89
CA LYS A 804 5.67 27.09 -47.45
C LYS A 804 7.01 27.41 -46.81
N ILE A 805 7.01 28.31 -45.82
CA ILE A 805 8.18 28.82 -45.12
C ILE A 805 8.02 28.43 -43.65
N LYS A 806 8.77 27.45 -43.19
CA LYS A 806 8.75 27.01 -41.79
C LYS A 806 9.83 27.77 -41.03
N THR A 807 9.46 28.36 -39.88
CA THR A 807 10.34 29.09 -38.97
C THR A 807 10.10 28.59 -37.53
N GLU A 808 10.88 29.04 -36.55
CA GLU A 808 10.67 28.75 -35.14
C GLU A 808 9.33 29.33 -34.60
N ASN A 809 8.83 30.39 -35.27
CA ASN A 809 7.63 31.12 -34.85
C ASN A 809 6.35 30.75 -35.65
N GLY A 810 6.40 29.71 -36.48
CA GLY A 810 5.26 29.24 -37.24
C GLY A 810 5.55 28.91 -38.74
N VAL A 811 4.51 28.53 -39.47
CA VAL A 811 4.57 28.22 -40.91
C VAL A 811 3.84 29.30 -41.70
N TYR A 812 4.52 29.90 -42.67
CA TYR A 812 3.99 30.89 -43.59
C TYR A 812 3.85 30.27 -44.99
N ALA A 813 2.90 30.73 -45.78
CA ALA A 813 2.71 30.27 -47.13
C ALA A 813 2.56 31.46 -48.08
N GLU A 814 3.26 31.41 -49.22
CA GLU A 814 3.26 32.49 -50.22
C GLU A 814 3.01 31.89 -51.63
N LYS A 815 2.14 32.55 -52.37
CA LYS A 815 1.81 32.18 -53.74
C LYS A 815 2.90 32.65 -54.70
N VAL A 816 3.52 31.76 -55.44
CA VAL A 816 4.64 32.06 -56.33
C VAL A 816 4.35 31.57 -57.74
N ILE A 817 4.77 32.36 -58.70
CA ILE A 817 4.64 32.07 -60.15
C ILE A 817 6.03 31.72 -60.66
N ILE A 818 6.18 30.53 -61.24
CA ILE A 818 7.41 30.07 -61.91
C ILE A 818 7.22 30.21 -63.42
N LYS A 819 8.16 30.87 -64.13
CA LYS A 819 8.15 31.11 -65.57
C LYS A 819 9.04 30.14 -66.36
#